data_6521e906b49a04bc5b4c1eeba0dc4bac
#
_entry.id   6521e906b49a04bc5b4c1eeba0dc4bac
#
_cell.length_a   1.000
_cell.length_b   1.000
_cell.length_c   1.000
_cell.angle_alpha   90.00
_cell.angle_beta   90.00
_cell.angle_gamma   90.00
#
_symmetry.space_group_name_H-M   'P 1'
#
loop_
_entity.id
_entity.type
_entity.pdbx_description
1 polymer ?
#
loop_
_entity_poly.entity_id
_entity_poly.type
_entity_poly.pdbx_seq_one_letter_code
_entity_poly.pdbx_strand_id
1 'polypeptide(L)'
;MKSTKILVLSLFSFTFSFAQTEADKIKIIAETNVAELNRIAPIYDSIYKADKRRAMELAAVKGWQEFIAKPNGGIAELVRVDENENPVYYTTDNAGAAITTRANRLNTGGSLGLQLDGQNMTIGVWDGGKVRSTHQLISGRVTQVDNPTSVSDHATHVSGTVMGGTASATAKGMASQANLRAYDWTTDTYEVTQAAANALLVSNHSYGNDPASVPVYKWGKYDADAKTFDNIMYNAPYYLFVNSAGNSRNAGYNTTKNGYDLLSGKSTSKNGIIVAAVNQVSNYTSANSVTMSSFSSYGPTDDGRVKPDICGKGVNVRSCTSTSDSSYSSYSGTSMSSPNVAGTLLLLQQHFKNVKGGFMRSATLRGLAIHTADEEGSAIGPDYKFGWGLLNAERAAVLISNDNVDAMIKENTLNQAASYTFNFEPNDASKAISGTICWTDPTGTIVNNSIVDYYAPALVNDLDFRISKSNTTNFPWKLNPATVTAAATKADNTVDNVEKIEVAAGDGTYTVTINHKGNLMNALQKYSLLLSNIKGKPILLSSNEAMTKRVCLGSTSSSFNFQLEANPTFSGVAQFSISGLPAGASASFNADSLTGAGSNSIVLSGLDALTAGTYNITVTATTGAISTDLFYTLIIQSPQAVGPALTSPVNEATIATNTTTLNWENIGDNVASYSIEVSTDQSFTSAVQTYSSTTNQLNLLNLFYGTTYYWRVKAANECGFSDFSAVNSFTTNCSSNLVVAVSNVSISGAAFTWTNPNGAISFEVLVVPAGSGSTGTYTTVNSNSYTIDGLNSFSSYDFYVRSSCAAGTFSNLVTNTFTTLINHCVDGVFFDSGGPTANYSNSEYYTTTINPINAGDQVSVTFTSFNLENGIDRLTIYNGPSTTSPFIVEQYGFTGTNSPGTVTSTDASGKLTFVFYSDGANNAPGFDATVTCANLANNQVTKSKFIYYPNPAQAELYFDAVEPIQTISAYTLLGQLVIQQNVNDRKATINTEALVPGTYLFKVQTNSATQTVKINKN
;
A
#
# COMPACT_ATOMS: atom_id res chain seq x y z
N MET A 1 22.37 -34.36 82.55
CA MET A 1 22.49 -33.26 81.64
C MET A 1 21.95 -33.74 80.29
N LYS A 2 20.72 -33.39 79.97
CA LYS A 2 20.12 -33.72 78.66
C LYS A 2 20.29 -32.51 77.70
N SER A 3 21.04 -32.66 76.66
CA SER A 3 21.20 -31.65 75.64
C SER A 3 20.03 -31.73 74.62
N THR A 4 19.19 -30.74 74.61
CA THR A 4 18.09 -30.56 73.68
C THR A 4 18.69 -29.97 72.38
N LYS A 5 18.65 -30.72 71.24
CA LYS A 5 18.97 -30.20 69.93
C LYS A 5 17.72 -29.49 69.36
N ILE A 6 17.83 -28.17 69.20
CA ILE A 6 16.83 -27.38 68.50
C ILE A 6 17.06 -27.57 66.98
N LEU A 7 16.14 -28.19 66.30
CA LEU A 7 16.08 -28.32 64.86
C LEU A 7 15.47 -27.04 64.28
N VAL A 8 16.27 -26.16 63.70
CA VAL A 8 15.81 -24.97 62.95
C VAL A 8 15.35 -25.46 61.58
N LEU A 9 14.04 -25.54 61.40
CA LEU A 9 13.42 -25.81 60.13
C LEU A 9 13.38 -24.47 59.34
N SER A 10 14.33 -24.26 58.44
CA SER A 10 14.27 -23.15 57.50
C SER A 10 13.15 -23.42 56.49
N LEU A 11 12.00 -22.77 56.67
CA LEU A 11 10.97 -22.67 55.66
C LEU A 11 11.53 -21.88 54.46
N PHE A 12 11.96 -22.56 53.41
CA PHE A 12 12.10 -21.97 52.10
C PHE A 12 10.69 -21.70 51.57
N SER A 13 10.20 -20.47 51.70
CA SER A 13 9.03 -20.00 50.99
C SER A 13 9.36 -19.98 49.50
N PHE A 14 9.01 -21.03 48.76
CA PHE A 14 8.92 -20.95 47.30
C PHE A 14 7.77 -20.00 46.99
N THR A 15 8.10 -18.75 46.76
CA THR A 15 7.17 -17.84 46.08
C THR A 15 7.01 -18.36 44.66
N PHE A 16 5.90 -19.00 44.38
CA PHE A 16 5.48 -19.31 43.01
C PHE A 16 5.28 -17.97 42.30
N SER A 17 6.22 -17.59 41.50
CA SER A 17 6.10 -16.43 40.59
C SER A 17 5.11 -16.79 39.52
N PHE A 18 3.92 -16.23 39.53
CA PHE A 18 2.94 -16.37 38.45
C PHE A 18 3.45 -15.64 37.22
N ALA A 19 3.49 -16.29 36.05
CA ALA A 19 4.12 -15.74 34.86
C ALA A 19 3.40 -14.48 34.33
N GLN A 20 2.10 -14.31 34.54
CA GLN A 20 1.35 -13.08 34.19
C GLN A 20 0.38 -12.75 35.33
N THR A 21 0.86 -12.00 36.31
CA THR A 21 0.07 -11.56 37.46
C THR A 21 -0.79 -10.34 37.11
N GLU A 22 -1.77 -10.02 37.94
CA GLU A 22 -2.55 -8.76 37.77
C GLU A 22 -1.63 -7.52 37.84
N ALA A 23 -0.58 -7.55 38.64
CA ALA A 23 0.43 -6.48 38.69
C ALA A 23 1.19 -6.33 37.34
N ASP A 24 1.44 -7.44 36.64
CA ASP A 24 2.04 -7.39 35.30
C ASP A 24 1.09 -6.83 34.28
N LYS A 25 -0.18 -7.26 34.31
CA LYS A 25 -1.22 -6.69 33.43
C LYS A 25 -1.37 -5.19 33.64
N ILE A 26 -1.35 -4.72 34.87
CA ILE A 26 -1.39 -3.28 35.17
C ILE A 26 -0.21 -2.56 34.54
N LYS A 27 1.02 -3.11 34.61
CA LYS A 27 2.19 -2.49 33.96
C LYS A 27 2.06 -2.46 32.43
N ILE A 28 1.63 -3.56 31.82
CA ILE A 28 1.40 -3.64 30.37
C ILE A 28 0.33 -2.63 29.95
N ILE A 29 -0.79 -2.59 30.66
CA ILE A 29 -1.91 -1.68 30.40
C ILE A 29 -1.49 -0.22 30.58
N ALA A 30 -0.61 0.10 31.52
CA ALA A 30 -0.11 1.44 31.75
C ALA A 30 0.70 2.01 30.56
N GLU A 31 1.37 1.15 29.78
CA GLU A 31 2.07 1.54 28.55
C GLU A 31 1.20 1.35 27.28
N THR A 32 0.05 0.73 27.40
CA THR A 32 -0.89 0.49 26.31
C THR A 32 -1.83 1.68 26.16
N ASN A 33 -2.01 2.14 24.95
CA ASN A 33 -3.00 3.19 24.64
C ASN A 33 -4.42 2.60 24.63
N VAL A 34 -4.91 2.20 25.81
CA VAL A 34 -6.23 1.55 25.98
C VAL A 34 -7.36 2.44 25.48
N ALA A 35 -7.24 3.76 25.64
CA ALA A 35 -8.26 4.70 25.18
C ALA A 35 -8.40 4.63 23.65
N GLU A 36 -7.28 4.64 22.92
CA GLU A 36 -7.28 4.52 21.46
C GLU A 36 -7.75 3.13 21.00
N LEU A 37 -7.27 2.05 21.62
CA LEU A 37 -7.71 0.71 21.29
C LEU A 37 -9.22 0.53 21.47
N ASN A 38 -9.78 1.03 22.60
CA ASN A 38 -11.22 1.02 22.82
C ASN A 38 -12.00 1.92 21.85
N ARG A 39 -11.39 3.00 21.38
CA ARG A 39 -11.98 3.88 20.36
C ARG A 39 -12.02 3.23 18.99
N ILE A 40 -10.94 2.54 18.59
CA ILE A 40 -10.83 1.94 17.24
C ILE A 40 -11.53 0.58 17.13
N ALA A 41 -11.60 -0.22 18.19
CA ALA A 41 -12.21 -1.54 18.16
C ALA A 41 -13.64 -1.54 17.58
N PRO A 42 -14.60 -0.72 18.07
CA PRO A 42 -15.94 -0.68 17.48
C PRO A 42 -15.95 -0.12 16.05
N ILE A 43 -14.95 0.66 15.65
CA ILE A 43 -14.81 1.13 14.27
C ILE A 43 -14.44 -0.07 13.37
N TYR A 44 -13.49 -0.91 13.78
CA TYR A 44 -13.11 -2.11 13.03
C TYR A 44 -14.26 -3.11 12.94
N ASP A 45 -15.02 -3.33 14.02
CA ASP A 45 -16.23 -4.13 13.99
C ASP A 45 -17.27 -3.59 13.00
N SER A 46 -17.44 -2.25 12.98
CA SER A 46 -18.37 -1.59 12.07
C SER A 46 -17.92 -1.71 10.61
N ILE A 47 -16.61 -1.55 10.34
CA ILE A 47 -16.01 -1.73 9.01
C ILE A 47 -16.19 -3.18 8.55
N TYR A 48 -15.79 -4.17 9.37
CA TYR A 48 -15.96 -5.58 9.02
C TYR A 48 -17.40 -5.92 8.65
N LYS A 49 -18.37 -5.50 9.47
CA LYS A 49 -19.80 -5.75 9.23
C LYS A 49 -20.31 -5.06 7.96
N ALA A 50 -19.81 -3.87 7.65
CA ALA A 50 -20.17 -3.16 6.42
C ALA A 50 -19.56 -3.87 5.20
N ASP A 51 -18.30 -4.26 5.28
CA ASP A 51 -17.55 -4.93 4.20
C ASP A 51 -18.12 -6.32 3.91
N LYS A 52 -18.39 -7.12 4.96
CA LYS A 52 -19.04 -8.44 4.82
C LYS A 52 -20.42 -8.31 4.18
N ARG A 53 -21.24 -7.33 4.62
CA ARG A 53 -22.56 -7.07 4.01
C ARG A 53 -22.43 -6.70 2.54
N ARG A 54 -21.50 -5.79 2.19
CA ARG A 54 -21.25 -5.41 0.80
C ARG A 54 -20.79 -6.60 -0.04
N ALA A 55 -19.91 -7.44 0.51
CA ALA A 55 -19.47 -8.67 -0.16
C ALA A 55 -20.63 -9.63 -0.42
N MET A 56 -21.53 -9.81 0.54
CA MET A 56 -22.70 -10.68 0.39
C MET A 56 -23.74 -10.14 -0.60
N GLU A 57 -23.93 -8.81 -0.64
CA GLU A 57 -24.77 -8.15 -1.65
C GLU A 57 -24.25 -8.40 -3.07
N LEU A 58 -22.95 -8.22 -3.28
CA LEU A 58 -22.30 -8.47 -4.56
C LEU A 58 -22.26 -9.98 -4.88
N ALA A 59 -22.05 -10.85 -3.89
CA ALA A 59 -22.08 -12.29 -4.07
C ALA A 59 -23.43 -12.77 -4.62
N ALA A 60 -24.54 -12.20 -4.14
CA ALA A 60 -25.88 -12.52 -4.62
C ALA A 60 -26.09 -12.11 -6.10
N VAL A 61 -25.42 -11.04 -6.56
CA VAL A 61 -25.52 -10.55 -7.95
C VAL A 61 -24.54 -11.28 -8.88
N LYS A 62 -23.28 -11.45 -8.40
CA LYS A 62 -22.18 -12.02 -9.22
C LYS A 62 -22.04 -13.53 -9.10
N GLY A 63 -22.88 -14.21 -8.31
CA GLY A 63 -22.89 -15.66 -8.14
C GLY A 63 -21.72 -16.22 -7.31
N TRP A 64 -21.07 -15.41 -6.49
CA TRP A 64 -19.98 -15.87 -5.65
C TRP A 64 -20.49 -16.73 -4.50
N GLN A 65 -19.74 -17.78 -4.14
CA GLN A 65 -20.06 -18.62 -2.98
C GLN A 65 -19.51 -17.99 -1.70
N GLU A 66 -20.29 -17.98 -0.64
CA GLU A 66 -19.81 -17.52 0.66
C GLU A 66 -18.71 -18.44 1.21
N PHE A 67 -18.86 -19.75 1.02
CA PHE A 67 -17.89 -20.76 1.42
C PHE A 67 -17.50 -21.64 0.24
N ILE A 68 -16.20 -21.81 0.00
CA ILE A 68 -15.64 -22.68 -1.04
C ILE A 68 -14.84 -23.79 -0.36
N ALA A 69 -15.24 -25.06 -0.59
CA ALA A 69 -14.44 -26.20 -0.18
C ALA A 69 -13.22 -26.35 -1.10
N LYS A 70 -12.02 -26.39 -0.53
CA LYS A 70 -10.75 -26.57 -1.29
C LYS A 70 -10.42 -28.06 -1.43
N PRO A 71 -9.74 -28.48 -2.53
CA PRO A 71 -9.38 -29.88 -2.74
C PRO A 71 -8.48 -30.50 -1.65
N ASN A 72 -7.75 -29.66 -0.91
CA ASN A 72 -6.87 -30.04 0.19
C ASN A 72 -7.59 -30.18 1.55
N GLY A 73 -8.92 -30.09 1.58
CA GLY A 73 -9.73 -30.16 2.80
C GLY A 73 -9.88 -28.85 3.56
N GLY A 74 -9.27 -27.75 3.08
CA GLY A 74 -9.47 -26.41 3.60
C GLY A 74 -10.77 -25.78 3.12
N ILE A 75 -11.13 -24.64 3.70
CA ILE A 75 -12.24 -23.80 3.27
C ILE A 75 -11.73 -22.41 2.89
N ALA A 76 -12.41 -21.75 1.96
CA ALA A 76 -12.27 -20.31 1.76
C ALA A 76 -13.61 -19.65 2.06
N GLU A 77 -13.60 -18.59 2.85
CA GLU A 77 -14.78 -17.80 3.22
C GLU A 77 -14.69 -16.40 2.62
N LEU A 78 -15.76 -15.95 1.98
CA LEU A 78 -15.88 -14.59 1.48
C LEU A 78 -16.03 -13.63 2.67
N VAL A 79 -15.04 -12.78 2.90
CA VAL A 79 -14.99 -11.87 4.05
C VAL A 79 -15.29 -10.42 3.70
N ARG A 80 -14.85 -9.95 2.53
CA ARG A 80 -15.06 -8.58 2.04
C ARG A 80 -14.86 -8.48 0.53
N VAL A 81 -15.02 -7.29 0.00
CA VAL A 81 -14.52 -6.92 -1.34
C VAL A 81 -13.40 -5.90 -1.21
N ASP A 82 -12.51 -5.87 -2.19
CA ASP A 82 -11.49 -4.84 -2.28
C ASP A 82 -12.05 -3.52 -2.86
N GLU A 83 -11.21 -2.53 -3.03
CA GLU A 83 -11.57 -1.21 -3.58
C GLU A 83 -12.05 -1.23 -5.03
N ASN A 84 -11.83 -2.34 -5.76
CA ASN A 84 -12.29 -2.57 -7.12
C ASN A 84 -13.45 -3.58 -7.20
N GLU A 85 -14.09 -3.84 -6.05
CA GLU A 85 -15.20 -4.81 -5.91
C GLU A 85 -14.84 -6.26 -6.28
N ASN A 86 -13.56 -6.67 -6.17
CA ASN A 86 -13.16 -8.07 -6.28
C ASN A 86 -13.40 -8.79 -4.95
N PRO A 87 -13.81 -10.08 -4.98
CA PRO A 87 -14.06 -10.84 -3.76
C PRO A 87 -12.77 -11.21 -3.03
N VAL A 88 -12.71 -10.99 -1.74
CA VAL A 88 -11.59 -11.38 -0.86
C VAL A 88 -12.02 -12.55 0.00
N TYR A 89 -11.31 -13.69 -0.14
CA TYR A 89 -11.51 -14.91 0.64
C TYR A 89 -10.35 -15.16 1.59
N TYR A 90 -10.62 -15.69 2.78
CA TYR A 90 -9.63 -16.24 3.71
C TYR A 90 -9.54 -17.76 3.58
N THR A 91 -8.33 -18.35 3.72
CA THR A 91 -8.08 -19.81 3.57
C THR A 91 -6.99 -20.34 4.51
N THR A 92 -6.92 -21.68 4.69
CA THR A 92 -6.09 -22.41 5.70
C THR A 92 -5.26 -23.56 5.17
N ASP A 93 -4.07 -23.93 5.87
CA ASP A 93 -3.23 -25.15 5.62
C ASP A 93 -2.17 -25.41 6.73
N ASN A 94 -1.69 -26.69 7.04
CA ASN A 94 -1.00 -27.10 8.29
C ASN A 94 0.18 -28.08 8.29
N ALA A 95 1.12 -28.04 9.30
CA ALA A 95 1.84 -29.07 10.14
C ALA A 95 3.28 -28.90 10.68
N GLY A 96 3.74 -29.02 11.93
CA GLY A 96 4.61 -29.24 13.04
C GLY A 96 6.11 -29.08 13.37
N ALA A 97 6.65 -28.97 14.68
CA ALA A 97 7.70 -28.15 14.95
C ALA A 97 8.74 -27.94 16.07
N ALA A 98 8.65 -28.52 17.24
CA ALA A 98 9.45 -28.07 18.43
C ALA A 98 10.97 -28.23 18.35
N ILE A 99 11.48 -29.26 17.65
CA ILE A 99 12.94 -29.51 17.55
C ILE A 99 13.61 -28.46 16.67
N THR A 100 12.94 -28.07 15.60
CA THR A 100 13.48 -27.18 14.60
C THR A 100 13.77 -25.77 15.15
N THR A 101 12.87 -25.22 15.98
CA THR A 101 13.07 -23.91 16.66
C THR A 101 13.80 -24.03 17.99
N ARG A 102 14.20 -25.22 18.40
CA ARG A 102 14.85 -25.55 19.70
C ARG A 102 14.01 -25.17 20.93
N ALA A 103 12.71 -25.05 20.79
CA ALA A 103 11.80 -24.88 21.93
C ALA A 103 11.97 -26.02 22.94
N ASN A 104 12.23 -27.24 22.47
CA ASN A 104 12.51 -28.41 23.30
C ASN A 104 13.74 -28.25 24.23
N ARG A 105 14.68 -27.35 23.91
CA ARG A 105 15.84 -27.03 24.76
C ARG A 105 15.45 -26.21 26.00
N LEU A 106 14.37 -25.44 25.89
CA LEU A 106 13.83 -24.58 26.95
C LEU A 106 12.87 -25.34 27.87
N ASN A 107 12.15 -26.32 27.31
CA ASN A 107 11.12 -27.07 28.03
C ASN A 107 11.70 -27.87 29.23
N THR A 108 10.80 -28.33 30.11
CA THR A 108 11.15 -29.25 31.20
C THR A 108 11.88 -30.48 30.66
N GLY A 109 13.07 -30.75 31.20
CA GLY A 109 13.98 -31.79 30.74
C GLY A 109 14.85 -31.38 29.54
N GLY A 110 14.75 -30.15 29.02
CA GLY A 110 15.61 -29.61 27.98
C GLY A 110 17.03 -29.31 28.46
N SER A 111 17.96 -29.21 27.51
CA SER A 111 19.40 -29.05 27.80
C SER A 111 19.79 -27.78 28.55
N LEU A 112 18.97 -26.72 28.48
CA LEU A 112 19.22 -25.47 29.21
C LEU A 112 18.75 -25.52 30.67
N GLY A 113 18.00 -26.54 31.11
CA GLY A 113 17.51 -26.68 32.48
C GLY A 113 16.49 -25.63 32.92
N LEU A 114 15.91 -24.85 32.00
CA LEU A 114 15.06 -23.69 32.28
C LEU A 114 13.61 -24.04 32.70
N GLN A 115 13.15 -25.25 32.38
CA GLN A 115 11.80 -25.76 32.70
C GLN A 115 10.66 -24.86 32.24
N LEU A 116 10.75 -24.29 31.05
CA LEU A 116 9.79 -23.38 30.46
C LEU A 116 8.79 -24.17 29.61
N ASP A 117 7.57 -24.37 30.07
CA ASP A 117 6.49 -25.02 29.34
C ASP A 117 5.28 -24.10 29.13
N GLY A 118 5.40 -22.80 29.43
CA GLY A 118 4.32 -21.82 29.29
C GLY A 118 3.37 -21.78 30.52
N GLN A 119 3.82 -22.26 31.69
CA GLN A 119 3.02 -22.24 32.92
C GLN A 119 2.51 -20.82 33.21
N ASN A 120 1.20 -20.71 33.41
CA ASN A 120 0.48 -19.46 33.69
C ASN A 120 0.61 -18.37 32.60
N MET A 121 1.14 -18.73 31.42
CA MET A 121 1.12 -17.86 30.25
C MET A 121 -0.17 -18.07 29.47
N THR A 122 -0.64 -17.02 28.80
CA THR A 122 -1.80 -17.05 27.91
C THR A 122 -1.44 -16.59 26.53
N ILE A 123 -1.86 -17.32 25.51
CA ILE A 123 -1.70 -16.98 24.09
C ILE A 123 -3.07 -16.89 23.40
N GLY A 124 -3.21 -15.97 22.43
CA GLY A 124 -4.36 -15.92 21.55
C GLY A 124 -4.15 -16.77 20.29
N VAL A 125 -5.20 -17.43 19.81
CA VAL A 125 -5.20 -18.07 18.50
C VAL A 125 -6.47 -17.68 17.77
N TRP A 126 -6.34 -17.07 16.62
CA TRP A 126 -7.39 -16.80 15.65
C TRP A 126 -7.27 -17.76 14.51
N ASP A 127 -8.37 -18.39 14.12
CA ASP A 127 -8.38 -19.40 13.06
C ASP A 127 -9.80 -19.63 12.53
N GLY A 128 -9.97 -20.39 11.47
CA GLY A 128 -11.29 -20.71 10.92
C GLY A 128 -12.06 -21.73 11.73
N GLY A 129 -12.98 -21.28 12.56
CA GLY A 129 -13.88 -22.09 13.33
C GLY A 129 -13.41 -22.48 14.74
N LYS A 130 -14.22 -23.28 15.43
CA LYS A 130 -14.08 -23.63 16.84
C LYS A 130 -12.97 -24.65 17.09
N VAL A 131 -12.17 -24.42 18.13
CA VAL A 131 -11.22 -25.41 18.65
C VAL A 131 -11.95 -26.52 19.39
N ARG A 132 -11.59 -27.78 19.13
CA ARG A 132 -12.08 -28.92 19.93
C ARG A 132 -11.45 -28.94 21.34
N SER A 133 -11.94 -28.11 22.22
CA SER A 133 -11.38 -27.88 23.56
C SER A 133 -11.41 -29.12 24.47
N THR A 134 -12.24 -30.16 24.13
CA THR A 134 -12.33 -31.44 24.86
C THR A 134 -11.21 -32.42 24.50
N HIS A 135 -10.44 -32.16 23.41
CA HIS A 135 -9.36 -33.05 22.97
C HIS A 135 -8.32 -33.24 24.07
N GLN A 136 -7.95 -34.48 24.38
CA GLN A 136 -7.07 -34.88 25.52
C GLN A 136 -5.73 -34.15 25.56
N LEU A 137 -5.22 -33.66 24.39
CA LEU A 137 -3.96 -32.96 24.29
C LEU A 137 -4.04 -31.52 24.85
N ILE A 138 -5.22 -30.89 24.79
CA ILE A 138 -5.40 -29.45 25.08
C ILE A 138 -6.52 -29.18 26.09
N SER A 139 -7.23 -30.23 26.51
CA SER A 139 -8.39 -30.10 27.41
C SER A 139 -8.06 -29.36 28.71
N GLY A 140 -9.04 -28.57 29.17
CA GLY A 140 -8.96 -27.80 30.44
C GLY A 140 -8.12 -26.52 30.32
N ARG A 141 -7.48 -26.23 29.15
CA ARG A 141 -6.61 -25.10 28.97
C ARG A 141 -7.00 -24.19 27.76
N VAL A 142 -8.10 -24.49 27.09
CA VAL A 142 -8.63 -23.72 25.96
C VAL A 142 -9.92 -23.02 26.38
N THR A 143 -9.99 -21.72 26.21
CA THR A 143 -11.21 -20.92 26.32
C THR A 143 -11.57 -20.42 24.93
N GLN A 144 -12.69 -20.94 24.35
CA GLN A 144 -13.29 -20.33 23.17
C GLN A 144 -13.99 -19.04 23.61
N VAL A 145 -13.59 -17.91 23.07
CA VAL A 145 -14.08 -16.59 23.53
C VAL A 145 -15.35 -16.17 22.78
N ASP A 146 -15.41 -16.51 21.52
CA ASP A 146 -16.57 -16.36 20.64
C ASP A 146 -17.37 -17.68 20.51
N ASN A 147 -18.41 -17.71 19.67
CA ASN A 147 -19.29 -18.85 19.50
C ASN A 147 -19.39 -19.34 18.05
N PRO A 148 -18.30 -19.77 17.41
CA PRO A 148 -18.39 -20.35 16.08
C PRO A 148 -19.22 -21.63 16.08
N THR A 149 -19.95 -21.84 14.98
CA THR A 149 -20.94 -22.96 14.90
C THR A 149 -20.29 -24.32 14.62
N SER A 150 -19.14 -24.32 13.90
CA SER A 150 -18.45 -25.54 13.47
C SER A 150 -17.11 -25.73 14.14
N VAL A 151 -16.81 -26.96 14.56
CA VAL A 151 -15.48 -27.33 15.06
C VAL A 151 -14.53 -27.52 13.88
N SER A 152 -13.33 -26.97 13.99
CA SER A 152 -12.32 -26.95 12.93
C SER A 152 -11.16 -27.89 13.24
N ASP A 153 -10.82 -28.74 12.29
CA ASP A 153 -9.57 -29.54 12.35
C ASP A 153 -8.34 -28.64 12.38
N HIS A 154 -8.37 -27.57 11.60
CA HIS A 154 -7.27 -26.62 11.47
C HIS A 154 -7.05 -25.84 12.78
N ALA A 155 -8.06 -25.16 13.28
CA ALA A 155 -7.97 -24.42 14.54
C ALA A 155 -7.54 -25.34 15.71
N THR A 156 -8.02 -26.58 15.74
CA THR A 156 -7.64 -27.59 16.75
C THR A 156 -6.17 -27.98 16.60
N HIS A 157 -5.71 -28.21 15.37
CA HIS A 157 -4.32 -28.59 15.08
C HIS A 157 -3.34 -27.45 15.38
N VAL A 158 -3.63 -26.23 14.98
CA VAL A 158 -2.86 -25.02 15.30
C VAL A 158 -2.73 -24.86 16.81
N SER A 159 -3.86 -24.94 17.53
CA SER A 159 -3.90 -24.85 18.99
C SER A 159 -3.02 -25.90 19.66
N GLY A 160 -3.08 -27.16 19.18
CA GLY A 160 -2.23 -28.24 19.67
C GLY A 160 -0.74 -28.03 19.36
N THR A 161 -0.42 -27.41 18.23
CA THR A 161 0.98 -27.06 17.89
C THR A 161 1.54 -26.00 18.83
N VAL A 162 0.74 -25.01 19.21
CA VAL A 162 1.13 -24.02 20.23
C VAL A 162 1.29 -24.65 21.61
N MET A 163 0.24 -25.33 22.12
CA MET A 163 0.11 -25.61 23.54
C MET A 163 -0.25 -27.07 23.89
N GLY A 164 -0.10 -27.98 22.94
CA GLY A 164 -0.38 -29.40 23.16
C GLY A 164 0.39 -29.99 24.37
N GLY A 165 -0.31 -30.64 25.27
CA GLY A 165 0.24 -31.21 26.49
C GLY A 165 0.98 -32.53 26.26
N THR A 166 1.22 -33.26 27.35
CA THR A 166 2.02 -34.50 27.36
C THR A 166 1.25 -35.77 27.02
N ALA A 167 -0.06 -35.67 26.73
CA ALA A 167 -0.88 -36.84 26.37
C ALA A 167 -0.37 -37.57 25.10
N SER A 168 0.42 -36.89 24.29
CA SER A 168 1.15 -37.48 23.16
C SER A 168 2.52 -36.84 23.02
N ALA A 169 3.57 -37.59 23.19
CA ALA A 169 4.95 -37.10 23.06
C ALA A 169 5.27 -36.61 21.64
N THR A 170 4.67 -37.19 20.61
CA THR A 170 4.86 -36.82 19.20
C THR A 170 4.04 -35.60 18.75
N ALA A 171 3.05 -35.20 19.55
CA ALA A 171 2.20 -34.06 19.30
C ALA A 171 2.28 -32.97 20.39
N LYS A 172 3.30 -33.06 21.27
CA LYS A 172 3.56 -32.03 22.29
C LYS A 172 3.80 -30.67 21.63
N GLY A 173 3.07 -29.66 22.06
CA GLY A 173 3.23 -28.28 21.58
C GLY A 173 4.41 -27.59 22.21
N MET A 174 4.71 -26.37 21.75
CA MET A 174 5.86 -25.57 22.20
C MET A 174 5.71 -25.17 23.67
N ALA A 175 4.57 -24.60 24.04
CA ALA A 175 4.24 -24.11 25.38
C ALA A 175 3.19 -25.01 26.03
N SER A 176 3.55 -26.25 26.34
CA SER A 176 2.66 -27.38 26.66
C SER A 176 1.83 -27.21 27.94
N GLN A 177 2.06 -26.17 28.73
CA GLN A 177 1.28 -25.83 29.93
C GLN A 177 0.62 -24.44 29.85
N ALA A 178 0.71 -23.77 28.67
CA ALA A 178 0.05 -22.49 28.49
C ALA A 178 -1.48 -22.61 28.41
N ASN A 179 -2.17 -21.52 28.71
CA ASN A 179 -3.58 -21.36 28.44
C ASN A 179 -3.79 -20.71 27.05
N LEU A 180 -4.90 -21.01 26.41
CA LEU A 180 -5.22 -20.52 25.08
C LEU A 180 -6.60 -19.84 25.08
N ARG A 181 -6.66 -18.65 24.51
CA ARG A 181 -7.88 -17.96 24.13
C ARG A 181 -8.08 -18.18 22.63
N ALA A 182 -9.07 -18.98 22.28
CA ALA A 182 -9.40 -19.29 20.90
C ALA A 182 -10.50 -18.38 20.39
N TYR A 183 -10.35 -17.95 19.14
CA TYR A 183 -11.29 -17.11 18.42
C TYR A 183 -11.46 -17.65 16.99
N ASP A 184 -12.64 -17.48 16.43
CA ASP A 184 -12.85 -17.57 15.00
C ASP A 184 -12.26 -16.33 14.31
N TRP A 185 -11.90 -16.41 13.05
CA TRP A 185 -11.33 -15.28 12.30
C TRP A 185 -12.36 -14.18 11.94
N THR A 186 -13.63 -14.42 12.20
CA THR A 186 -14.70 -13.45 12.02
C THR A 186 -14.53 -12.31 13.02
N THR A 187 -14.50 -11.06 12.56
CA THR A 187 -14.20 -9.88 13.39
C THR A 187 -12.81 -9.88 14.08
N ASP A 188 -11.83 -10.58 13.50
CA ASP A 188 -10.50 -10.74 14.07
C ASP A 188 -9.86 -9.42 14.54
N THR A 189 -9.97 -8.36 13.76
CA THR A 189 -9.40 -7.04 14.10
C THR A 189 -10.02 -6.40 15.33
N TYR A 190 -11.33 -6.56 15.53
CA TYR A 190 -12.01 -6.14 16.76
C TYR A 190 -11.51 -6.91 17.96
N GLU A 191 -11.51 -8.24 17.86
CA GLU A 191 -11.16 -9.14 18.96
C GLU A 191 -9.69 -9.03 19.35
N VAL A 192 -8.80 -8.95 18.36
CA VAL A 192 -7.35 -8.70 18.56
C VAL A 192 -7.16 -7.37 19.28
N THR A 193 -7.89 -6.32 18.87
CA THR A 193 -7.80 -5.00 19.51
C THR A 193 -8.20 -5.08 20.99
N GLN A 194 -9.30 -5.77 21.29
CA GLN A 194 -9.76 -5.98 22.66
C GLN A 194 -8.79 -6.84 23.48
N ALA A 195 -8.26 -7.92 22.90
CA ALA A 195 -7.29 -8.79 23.56
C ALA A 195 -5.98 -8.06 23.87
N ALA A 196 -5.49 -7.25 22.94
CA ALA A 196 -4.28 -6.42 23.12
C ALA A 196 -4.49 -5.34 24.21
N ALA A 197 -5.67 -4.70 24.25
CA ALA A 197 -6.05 -3.75 25.30
C ALA A 197 -6.11 -4.42 26.70
N ASN A 198 -6.33 -5.73 26.74
CA ASN A 198 -6.37 -6.56 27.96
C ASN A 198 -5.05 -7.33 28.20
N ALA A 199 -3.92 -6.76 27.76
CA ALA A 199 -2.58 -7.26 28.00
C ALA A 199 -2.25 -8.63 27.40
N LEU A 200 -2.86 -9.03 26.28
CA LEU A 200 -2.39 -10.18 25.53
C LEU A 200 -0.98 -9.89 24.99
N LEU A 201 -0.05 -10.84 25.16
CA LEU A 201 1.35 -10.66 24.76
C LEU A 201 1.67 -11.17 23.35
N VAL A 202 1.10 -12.33 22.99
CA VAL A 202 1.39 -13.01 21.72
C VAL A 202 0.10 -13.61 21.17
N SER A 203 -0.10 -13.47 19.88
CA SER A 203 -1.15 -14.20 19.15
C SER A 203 -0.60 -14.93 17.95
N ASN A 204 -1.29 -16.00 17.54
CA ASN A 204 -1.05 -16.73 16.32
C ASN A 204 -2.21 -16.58 15.34
N HIS A 205 -1.88 -16.28 14.08
CA HIS A 205 -2.81 -16.18 12.97
C HIS A 205 -2.30 -17.05 11.82
N SER A 206 -2.98 -18.17 11.60
CA SER A 206 -2.60 -19.16 10.60
C SER A 206 -3.49 -19.10 9.36
N TYR A 207 -3.86 -17.91 8.92
CA TYR A 207 -4.74 -17.64 7.79
C TYR A 207 -4.39 -16.32 7.10
N GLY A 208 -4.87 -16.12 5.89
CA GLY A 208 -4.66 -14.91 5.10
C GLY A 208 -5.56 -14.91 3.87
N ASN A 209 -5.33 -13.97 2.96
CA ASN A 209 -6.08 -13.84 1.72
C ASN A 209 -5.98 -15.11 0.88
N ASP A 210 -7.09 -15.53 0.25
CA ASP A 210 -7.05 -16.59 -0.76
C ASP A 210 -6.28 -16.08 -1.98
N PRO A 211 -5.15 -16.71 -2.34
CA PRO A 211 -4.31 -16.28 -3.45
C PRO A 211 -5.04 -16.13 -4.78
N ALA A 212 -6.10 -16.91 -5.00
CA ALA A 212 -6.92 -16.82 -6.21
C ALA A 212 -7.72 -15.52 -6.31
N SER A 213 -7.93 -14.84 -5.19
CA SER A 213 -8.65 -13.56 -5.12
C SER A 213 -7.72 -12.34 -5.04
N VAL A 214 -6.40 -12.54 -5.03
CA VAL A 214 -5.43 -11.44 -4.88
C VAL A 214 -5.02 -10.92 -6.26
N PRO A 215 -5.39 -9.69 -6.63
CA PRO A 215 -4.90 -9.07 -7.86
C PRO A 215 -3.39 -8.88 -7.85
N VAL A 216 -2.74 -8.90 -9.02
CA VAL A 216 -1.27 -8.85 -9.14
C VAL A 216 -0.66 -7.66 -8.41
N TYR A 217 -1.27 -6.48 -8.47
CA TYR A 217 -0.78 -5.26 -7.81
C TYR A 217 -0.93 -5.25 -6.28
N LYS A 218 -1.57 -6.26 -5.70
CA LYS A 218 -1.75 -6.42 -4.25
C LYS A 218 -0.67 -7.30 -3.60
N TRP A 219 0.06 -8.06 -4.39
CA TRP A 219 1.20 -8.80 -3.87
C TRP A 219 2.28 -7.84 -3.41
N GLY A 220 2.88 -8.07 -2.26
CA GLY A 220 3.89 -7.22 -1.64
C GLY A 220 3.38 -5.91 -1.02
N LYS A 221 2.19 -5.46 -1.37
CA LYS A 221 1.68 -4.13 -1.06
C LYS A 221 1.32 -3.95 0.42
N TYR A 222 1.74 -2.81 0.99
CA TYR A 222 1.28 -2.36 2.30
C TYR A 222 -0.14 -1.80 2.18
N ASP A 223 -1.12 -2.55 2.64
CA ASP A 223 -2.55 -2.26 2.47
C ASP A 223 -3.28 -1.95 3.79
N ALA A 224 -4.61 -1.88 3.74
CA ALA A 224 -5.45 -1.58 4.89
C ALA A 224 -5.34 -2.63 6.00
N ASP A 225 -5.19 -3.91 5.65
CA ASP A 225 -5.05 -4.99 6.63
C ASP A 225 -3.72 -4.85 7.37
N ALA A 226 -2.61 -4.67 6.64
CA ALA A 226 -1.29 -4.45 7.21
C ALA A 226 -1.28 -3.22 8.14
N LYS A 227 -1.87 -2.11 7.69
CA LYS A 227 -2.01 -0.88 8.47
C LYS A 227 -2.81 -1.09 9.75
N THR A 228 -3.91 -1.85 9.68
CA THR A 228 -4.76 -2.13 10.84
C THR A 228 -3.99 -2.88 11.93
N PHE A 229 -3.28 -3.95 11.57
CA PHE A 229 -2.47 -4.69 12.53
C PHE A 229 -1.30 -3.87 13.08
N ASP A 230 -0.66 -3.04 12.23
CA ASP A 230 0.39 -2.11 12.70
C ASP A 230 -0.18 -1.09 13.68
N ASN A 231 -1.39 -0.58 13.47
CA ASN A 231 -2.04 0.35 14.38
C ASN A 231 -2.34 -0.28 15.75
N ILE A 232 -2.81 -1.52 15.77
CA ILE A 232 -3.06 -2.26 17.02
C ILE A 232 -1.75 -2.42 17.80
N MET A 233 -0.69 -2.91 17.15
CA MET A 233 0.61 -3.12 17.79
C MET A 233 1.27 -1.82 18.25
N TYR A 234 1.14 -0.73 17.48
CA TYR A 234 1.66 0.58 17.88
C TYR A 234 1.02 1.10 19.16
N ASN A 235 -0.30 0.89 19.33
CA ASN A 235 -1.03 1.29 20.53
C ASN A 235 -0.93 0.28 21.68
N ALA A 236 -0.45 -0.94 21.41
CA ALA A 236 -0.23 -2.01 22.39
C ALA A 236 1.22 -2.53 22.32
N PRO A 237 2.21 -1.80 22.86
CA PRO A 237 3.63 -2.05 22.62
C PRO A 237 4.16 -3.40 23.15
N TYR A 238 3.39 -4.14 23.93
CA TYR A 238 3.73 -5.48 24.41
C TYR A 238 3.09 -6.59 23.57
N TYR A 239 2.11 -6.26 22.76
CA TYR A 239 1.39 -7.23 21.94
C TYR A 239 2.14 -7.51 20.63
N LEU A 240 2.45 -8.79 20.35
CA LEU A 240 3.09 -9.27 19.14
C LEU A 240 2.15 -10.17 18.33
N PHE A 241 1.87 -9.76 17.12
CA PHE A 241 1.15 -10.49 16.09
C PHE A 241 2.11 -11.44 15.34
N VAL A 242 1.81 -12.75 15.32
CA VAL A 242 2.56 -13.77 14.59
C VAL A 242 1.67 -14.37 13.52
N ASN A 243 2.06 -14.26 12.26
CA ASN A 243 1.25 -14.63 11.12
C ASN A 243 2.00 -15.52 10.12
N SER A 244 1.27 -16.45 9.51
CA SER A 244 1.79 -17.28 8.44
C SER A 244 2.08 -16.48 7.15
N ALA A 245 3.17 -16.81 6.43
CA ALA A 245 3.56 -16.12 5.21
C ALA A 245 2.68 -16.48 3.99
N GLY A 246 1.96 -17.60 4.06
CA GLY A 246 1.16 -18.13 2.94
C GLY A 246 1.82 -19.30 2.22
N ASN A 247 1.05 -19.99 1.38
CA ASN A 247 1.45 -21.27 0.74
C ASN A 247 1.38 -21.19 -0.80
N SER A 248 1.67 -20.03 -1.39
CA SER A 248 1.36 -19.72 -2.78
C SER A 248 2.50 -19.91 -3.76
N ARG A 249 3.71 -20.25 -3.29
CA ARG A 249 4.91 -20.29 -4.13
C ARG A 249 4.81 -21.13 -5.40
N ASN A 250 4.19 -22.31 -5.31
CA ASN A 250 4.06 -23.24 -6.45
C ASN A 250 2.61 -23.31 -6.98
N ALA A 251 1.75 -22.38 -6.58
CA ALA A 251 0.33 -22.40 -6.92
C ALA A 251 0.00 -21.68 -8.23
N GLY A 252 0.99 -21.10 -8.93
CA GLY A 252 0.81 -20.47 -10.23
C GLY A 252 0.36 -19.00 -10.17
N TYR A 253 0.46 -18.35 -9.03
CA TYR A 253 0.17 -16.92 -8.86
C TYR A 253 1.43 -16.07 -9.05
N ASN A 254 1.29 -14.84 -9.54
CA ASN A 254 2.37 -13.89 -9.80
C ASN A 254 3.59 -14.51 -10.50
N THR A 255 3.34 -15.28 -11.55
CA THR A 255 4.31 -16.20 -12.19
C THR A 255 5.54 -15.50 -12.78
N THR A 256 5.44 -14.19 -13.09
CA THR A 256 6.54 -13.38 -13.61
C THR A 256 7.66 -13.15 -12.60
N LYS A 257 7.42 -13.41 -11.32
CA LYS A 257 8.33 -13.15 -10.19
C LYS A 257 9.09 -14.42 -9.71
N ASN A 258 8.98 -15.54 -10.41
CA ASN A 258 9.69 -16.80 -10.10
C ASN A 258 9.48 -17.29 -8.65
N GLY A 259 8.26 -17.13 -8.11
CA GLY A 259 7.90 -17.53 -6.76
C GLY A 259 8.26 -16.53 -5.66
N TYR A 260 8.70 -15.32 -6.02
CA TYR A 260 8.84 -14.17 -5.13
C TYR A 260 7.61 -13.28 -5.19
N ASP A 261 7.54 -12.31 -4.28
CA ASP A 261 6.47 -11.32 -4.20
C ASP A 261 5.08 -12.00 -4.09
N LEU A 262 4.93 -12.83 -3.04
CA LEU A 262 3.74 -13.64 -2.78
C LEU A 262 3.18 -13.42 -1.35
N LEU A 263 3.46 -12.27 -0.76
CA LEU A 263 2.87 -11.83 0.51
C LEU A 263 1.71 -10.87 0.23
N SER A 264 0.64 -10.93 1.02
CA SER A 264 -0.49 -10.02 0.85
C SER A 264 -1.22 -9.75 2.17
N GLY A 265 -1.98 -8.65 2.22
CA GLY A 265 -2.77 -8.26 3.38
C GLY A 265 -1.91 -8.13 4.65
N LYS A 266 -2.38 -8.68 5.76
CA LYS A 266 -1.69 -8.60 7.06
C LYS A 266 -0.27 -9.17 7.06
N SER A 267 0.11 -10.01 6.09
CA SER A 267 1.49 -10.54 5.94
C SER A 267 2.49 -9.49 5.45
N THR A 268 2.06 -8.29 5.08
CA THR A 268 2.92 -7.16 4.75
C THR A 268 3.04 -6.12 5.87
N SER A 269 2.51 -6.41 7.09
CA SER A 269 2.63 -5.54 8.25
C SER A 269 4.09 -5.35 8.68
N LYS A 270 4.44 -4.14 9.18
CA LYS A 270 5.79 -3.80 9.62
C LYS A 270 6.14 -4.42 10.98
N ASN A 271 5.19 -4.34 11.91
CA ASN A 271 5.42 -4.59 13.33
C ASN A 271 5.26 -6.06 13.74
N GLY A 272 4.58 -6.87 12.93
CA GLY A 272 4.36 -8.29 13.17
C GLY A 272 5.54 -9.17 12.76
N ILE A 273 5.52 -10.43 13.23
CA ILE A 273 6.40 -11.50 12.75
C ILE A 273 5.64 -12.33 11.70
N ILE A 274 6.16 -12.34 10.49
CA ILE A 274 5.66 -13.16 9.37
C ILE A 274 6.56 -14.39 9.22
N VAL A 275 5.95 -15.57 9.25
CA VAL A 275 6.66 -16.83 9.42
C VAL A 275 6.64 -17.67 8.15
N ALA A 276 7.82 -17.94 7.59
CA ALA A 276 8.01 -18.89 6.49
C ALA A 276 8.09 -20.34 7.00
N ALA A 277 7.84 -21.30 6.12
CA ALA A 277 7.84 -22.71 6.44
C ALA A 277 9.05 -23.46 5.88
N VAL A 278 9.83 -24.12 6.77
CA VAL A 278 10.95 -24.97 6.40
C VAL A 278 10.68 -26.44 6.76
N ASN A 279 11.47 -27.34 6.20
CA ASN A 279 11.51 -28.75 6.60
C ASN A 279 12.05 -28.90 8.02
N GLN A 280 11.93 -30.10 8.58
CA GLN A 280 12.47 -30.36 9.92
C GLN A 280 14.00 -30.25 9.92
N VAL A 281 14.52 -29.49 10.88
CA VAL A 281 15.95 -29.37 11.19
C VAL A 281 16.21 -30.07 12.50
N SER A 282 16.77 -31.25 12.46
CA SER A 282 17.06 -32.04 13.67
C SER A 282 18.38 -31.61 14.32
N ASN A 283 19.35 -31.18 13.49
CA ASN A 283 20.62 -30.62 13.93
C ASN A 283 21.07 -29.55 12.94
N TYR A 284 21.26 -28.34 13.41
CA TYR A 284 21.77 -27.24 12.62
C TYR A 284 23.32 -27.23 12.71
N THR A 285 23.97 -27.26 11.56
CA THR A 285 25.45 -27.18 11.44
C THR A 285 25.89 -26.03 10.54
N SER A 286 25.04 -25.60 9.64
CA SER A 286 25.27 -24.48 8.72
C SER A 286 23.95 -24.10 8.04
N ALA A 287 23.92 -23.03 7.26
CA ALA A 287 22.78 -22.62 6.44
C ALA A 287 22.20 -23.76 5.58
N ASN A 288 23.05 -24.66 5.07
CA ASN A 288 22.62 -25.84 4.29
C ASN A 288 21.85 -26.90 5.09
N SER A 289 21.80 -26.79 6.42
CA SER A 289 20.97 -27.67 7.26
C SER A 289 19.47 -27.39 7.11
N VAL A 290 19.10 -26.25 6.54
CA VAL A 290 17.72 -25.80 6.43
C VAL A 290 17.27 -25.84 4.97
N THR A 291 16.14 -26.49 4.75
CA THR A 291 15.52 -26.57 3.42
C THR A 291 14.16 -25.91 3.48
N MET A 292 13.96 -24.91 2.64
CA MET A 292 12.66 -24.26 2.47
C MET A 292 11.62 -25.26 1.96
N SER A 293 10.39 -25.18 2.46
CA SER A 293 9.28 -25.96 1.92
C SER A 293 8.98 -25.58 0.46
N SER A 294 8.36 -26.48 -0.29
CA SER A 294 8.00 -26.20 -1.69
C SER A 294 6.92 -25.14 -1.86
N PHE A 295 6.14 -24.86 -0.83
CA PHE A 295 4.93 -24.05 -0.89
C PHE A 295 5.04 -22.67 -0.21
N SER A 296 6.00 -22.46 0.72
CA SER A 296 6.08 -21.21 1.49
C SER A 296 6.18 -19.99 0.58
N SER A 297 5.32 -19.02 0.75
CA SER A 297 5.38 -17.73 0.04
C SER A 297 6.65 -16.97 0.40
N TYR A 298 7.21 -16.25 -0.57
CA TYR A 298 8.38 -15.39 -0.41
C TYR A 298 7.97 -13.93 -0.52
N GLY A 299 8.77 -13.04 0.11
CA GLY A 299 8.77 -11.61 -0.20
C GLY A 299 9.38 -11.29 -1.58
N PRO A 300 9.71 -10.04 -1.79
CA PRO A 300 9.69 -8.90 -0.88
C PRO A 300 8.30 -8.41 -0.53
N THR A 301 8.22 -7.37 0.33
CA THR A 301 7.16 -6.38 0.22
C THR A 301 7.53 -5.37 -0.85
N ASP A 302 6.56 -4.65 -1.42
CA ASP A 302 6.80 -3.66 -2.48
C ASP A 302 7.86 -2.62 -2.10
N ASP A 303 7.83 -2.13 -0.87
CA ASP A 303 8.77 -1.16 -0.33
C ASP A 303 10.15 -1.76 0.02
N GLY A 304 10.34 -3.06 -0.18
CA GLY A 304 11.62 -3.75 -0.05
C GLY A 304 11.99 -4.21 1.36
N ARG A 305 11.06 -4.15 2.34
CA ARG A 305 11.30 -4.69 3.68
C ARG A 305 11.60 -6.20 3.64
N VAL A 306 12.41 -6.62 4.60
CA VAL A 306 12.71 -8.05 4.80
C VAL A 306 11.47 -8.75 5.35
N LYS A 307 10.76 -9.44 4.48
CA LYS A 307 9.63 -10.32 4.80
C LYS A 307 9.72 -11.60 3.93
N PRO A 308 9.34 -12.80 4.46
CA PRO A 308 8.96 -13.06 5.85
C PRO A 308 10.06 -12.63 6.83
N ASP A 309 9.75 -12.52 8.16
CA ASP A 309 10.75 -12.15 9.16
C ASP A 309 11.63 -13.33 9.55
N ILE A 310 11.05 -14.52 9.74
CA ILE A 310 11.70 -15.67 10.36
C ILE A 310 11.13 -16.98 9.80
N CYS A 311 11.88 -18.06 9.93
CA CYS A 311 11.44 -19.41 9.59
C CYS A 311 11.07 -20.24 10.82
N GLY A 312 10.06 -21.09 10.66
CA GLY A 312 9.74 -22.19 11.56
C GLY A 312 9.48 -23.49 10.78
N LYS A 313 9.43 -24.63 11.45
CA LYS A 313 9.08 -25.88 10.77
C LYS A 313 7.61 -25.87 10.36
N GLY A 314 7.32 -26.07 9.08
CA GLY A 314 5.96 -26.14 8.54
C GLY A 314 5.70 -27.40 7.69
N VAL A 315 6.51 -28.46 7.77
CA VAL A 315 6.35 -29.68 6.96
C VAL A 315 6.20 -30.92 7.86
N ASN A 316 5.13 -31.69 7.64
CA ASN A 316 4.83 -32.94 8.37
C ASN A 316 4.82 -32.78 9.90
N VAL A 317 3.93 -31.95 10.45
CA VAL A 317 3.76 -31.80 11.91
C VAL A 317 2.53 -32.52 12.39
N ARG A 318 2.74 -33.22 13.44
CA ARG A 318 1.72 -33.99 14.11
C ARG A 318 1.11 -33.18 15.26
N SER A 319 -0.19 -32.97 15.20
CA SER A 319 -0.96 -32.35 16.26
C SER A 319 -2.37 -32.97 16.40
N CYS A 320 -3.15 -32.51 17.35
CA CYS A 320 -4.54 -32.94 17.54
C CYS A 320 -5.44 -32.44 16.42
N THR A 321 -6.51 -33.19 16.15
CA THR A 321 -7.55 -32.84 15.18
C THR A 321 -8.95 -32.89 15.81
N SER A 322 -9.94 -32.36 15.12
CA SER A 322 -11.28 -32.23 15.66
C SER A 322 -12.16 -33.48 15.50
N THR A 323 -11.68 -34.51 14.80
CA THR A 323 -12.50 -35.73 14.52
C THR A 323 -12.90 -36.48 15.76
N SER A 324 -12.06 -36.54 16.81
CA SER A 324 -12.38 -37.12 18.13
C SER A 324 -11.48 -36.47 19.19
N ASP A 325 -11.77 -36.74 20.47
CA ASP A 325 -10.96 -36.26 21.60
C ASP A 325 -9.56 -36.89 21.70
N SER A 326 -9.25 -37.86 20.85
CA SER A 326 -7.97 -38.55 20.79
C SER A 326 -7.39 -38.64 19.37
N SER A 327 -7.94 -37.90 18.39
CA SER A 327 -7.51 -37.95 17.01
C SER A 327 -6.27 -37.07 16.77
N TYR A 328 -5.35 -37.55 15.96
CA TYR A 328 -4.13 -36.84 15.59
C TYR A 328 -3.87 -37.00 14.10
N SER A 329 -3.37 -35.93 13.47
CA SER A 329 -2.94 -35.98 12.07
C SER A 329 -1.65 -35.19 11.88
N SER A 330 -0.98 -35.39 10.74
CA SER A 330 0.20 -34.62 10.32
C SER A 330 -0.18 -33.81 9.08
N TYR A 331 0.05 -32.50 9.15
CA TYR A 331 -0.27 -31.56 8.08
C TYR A 331 0.98 -30.76 7.62
N SER A 332 0.93 -30.00 6.53
CA SER A 332 2.02 -29.18 6.00
C SER A 332 1.51 -27.81 5.52
N GLY A 333 2.13 -26.72 5.98
CA GLY A 333 1.78 -25.34 5.63
C GLY A 333 2.54 -24.31 6.47
N THR A 334 2.56 -23.04 6.06
CA THR A 334 3.04 -21.92 6.88
C THR A 334 2.17 -21.72 8.12
N SER A 335 0.93 -22.16 8.07
CA SER A 335 0.02 -22.21 9.21
C SER A 335 0.52 -23.03 10.39
N MET A 336 1.56 -23.84 10.24
CA MET A 336 2.17 -24.60 11.36
C MET A 336 3.54 -24.10 11.74
N SER A 337 4.24 -23.47 10.82
CA SER A 337 5.42 -22.71 11.18
C SER A 337 5.06 -21.53 12.08
N SER A 338 3.94 -20.86 11.80
CA SER A 338 3.44 -19.76 12.62
C SER A 338 3.18 -20.16 14.09
N PRO A 339 2.37 -21.16 14.41
CA PRO A 339 2.13 -21.58 15.81
C PRO A 339 3.39 -22.20 16.46
N ASN A 340 4.28 -22.83 15.70
CA ASN A 340 5.59 -23.24 16.19
C ASN A 340 6.40 -22.03 16.68
N VAL A 341 6.46 -20.97 15.90
CA VAL A 341 7.15 -19.73 16.28
C VAL A 341 6.41 -19.03 17.42
N ALA A 342 5.11 -18.82 17.34
CA ALA A 342 4.31 -18.13 18.35
C ALA A 342 4.40 -18.78 19.73
N GLY A 343 4.24 -20.10 19.80
CA GLY A 343 4.42 -20.85 21.04
C GLY A 343 5.83 -20.77 21.61
N THR A 344 6.86 -20.77 20.74
CA THR A 344 8.27 -20.60 21.13
C THR A 344 8.54 -19.20 21.69
N LEU A 345 8.00 -18.17 21.05
CA LEU A 345 8.10 -16.77 21.51
C LEU A 345 7.42 -16.57 22.88
N LEU A 346 6.33 -17.26 23.14
CA LEU A 346 5.68 -17.26 24.47
C LEU A 346 6.60 -17.80 25.56
N LEU A 347 7.38 -18.86 25.27
CA LEU A 347 8.39 -19.37 26.21
C LEU A 347 9.51 -18.36 26.47
N LEU A 348 9.92 -17.61 25.44
CA LEU A 348 10.93 -16.54 25.60
C LEU A 348 10.40 -15.38 26.46
N GLN A 349 9.12 -15.02 26.30
CA GLN A 349 8.45 -14.07 27.21
C GLN A 349 8.45 -14.58 28.67
N GLN A 350 8.13 -15.85 28.87
CA GLN A 350 8.19 -16.48 30.19
C GLN A 350 9.60 -16.45 30.77
N HIS A 351 10.62 -16.77 29.98
CA HIS A 351 12.02 -16.73 30.42
C HIS A 351 12.45 -15.33 30.82
N PHE A 352 12.16 -14.33 29.98
CA PHE A 352 12.50 -12.94 30.27
C PHE A 352 11.82 -12.46 31.56
N LYS A 353 10.55 -12.80 31.78
CA LYS A 353 9.83 -12.51 33.01
C LYS A 353 10.52 -13.14 34.23
N ASN A 354 10.97 -14.38 34.10
CA ASN A 354 11.64 -15.08 35.19
C ASN A 354 12.99 -14.43 35.55
N VAL A 355 13.73 -13.93 34.55
CA VAL A 355 15.04 -13.31 34.71
C VAL A 355 14.92 -11.82 35.09
N LYS A 356 14.01 -11.07 34.49
CA LYS A 356 13.93 -9.61 34.60
C LYS A 356 12.78 -9.09 35.46
N GLY A 357 11.85 -9.94 35.86
CA GLY A 357 10.69 -9.56 36.67
C GLY A 357 9.59 -8.82 35.90
N GLY A 358 9.72 -8.62 34.58
CA GLY A 358 8.74 -8.00 33.69
C GLY A 358 8.69 -8.69 32.34
N PHE A 359 7.76 -8.32 31.46
CA PHE A 359 7.68 -8.84 30.09
C PHE A 359 8.41 -7.92 29.10
N MET A 360 8.85 -8.49 27.98
CA MET A 360 9.43 -7.74 26.85
C MET A 360 8.33 -6.99 26.08
N ARG A 361 8.66 -5.81 25.59
CA ARG A 361 7.88 -5.19 24.50
C ARG A 361 7.91 -6.07 23.25
N SER A 362 6.91 -5.92 22.38
CA SER A 362 6.83 -6.66 21.11
C SER A 362 8.06 -6.45 20.23
N ALA A 363 8.57 -5.21 20.18
CA ALA A 363 9.82 -4.88 19.48
C ALA A 363 11.03 -5.64 20.05
N THR A 364 11.13 -5.81 21.38
CA THR A 364 12.21 -6.57 22.02
C THR A 364 12.12 -8.05 21.64
N LEU A 365 10.92 -8.63 21.70
CA LEU A 365 10.70 -10.05 21.38
C LEU A 365 10.96 -10.34 19.90
N ARG A 366 10.47 -9.46 18.99
CA ARG A 366 10.74 -9.54 17.56
C ARG A 366 12.23 -9.35 17.26
N GLY A 367 12.85 -8.30 17.85
CA GLY A 367 14.28 -8.07 17.72
C GLY A 367 15.13 -9.23 18.22
N LEU A 368 14.73 -9.87 19.33
CA LEU A 368 15.41 -11.05 19.89
C LEU A 368 15.35 -12.24 18.93
N ALA A 369 14.20 -12.53 18.36
CA ALA A 369 14.03 -13.60 17.37
C ALA A 369 14.94 -13.38 16.16
N ILE A 370 14.98 -12.16 15.62
CA ILE A 370 15.83 -11.76 14.48
C ILE A 370 17.33 -11.77 14.84
N HIS A 371 17.67 -11.21 15.98
CA HIS A 371 19.07 -11.12 16.44
C HIS A 371 19.73 -12.48 16.58
N THR A 372 18.97 -13.46 17.09
CA THR A 372 19.49 -14.80 17.43
C THR A 372 19.18 -15.88 16.40
N ALA A 373 18.52 -15.54 15.31
CA ALA A 373 18.23 -16.49 14.23
C ALA A 373 19.49 -17.15 13.70
N ASP A 374 19.37 -18.42 13.30
CA ASP A 374 20.44 -19.10 12.58
C ASP A 374 20.42 -18.65 11.12
N GLU A 375 21.61 -18.46 10.58
CA GLU A 375 21.81 -18.03 9.20
C GLU A 375 21.28 -19.08 8.19
N GLU A 376 20.65 -18.62 7.13
CA GLU A 376 20.04 -19.43 6.10
C GLU A 376 20.32 -18.89 4.69
N GLY A 377 20.05 -19.71 3.68
CA GLY A 377 20.22 -19.29 2.29
C GLY A 377 21.62 -19.49 1.74
N SER A 378 21.89 -18.89 0.58
CA SER A 378 23.13 -19.07 -0.18
C SER A 378 24.20 -17.99 0.08
N ALA A 379 23.82 -16.91 0.77
CA ALA A 379 24.67 -15.77 1.09
C ALA A 379 24.44 -15.35 2.56
N ILE A 380 25.43 -14.67 3.13
CA ILE A 380 25.36 -14.14 4.49
C ILE A 380 24.38 -12.96 4.53
N GLY A 381 23.58 -12.87 5.59
CA GLY A 381 22.59 -11.82 5.84
C GLY A 381 21.19 -12.23 5.39
N PRO A 382 20.18 -11.38 5.60
CA PRO A 382 18.79 -11.70 5.32
C PRO A 382 18.53 -11.94 3.83
N ASP A 383 17.46 -12.68 3.53
CA ASP A 383 16.94 -12.83 2.18
C ASP A 383 15.41 -12.85 2.17
N TYR A 384 14.80 -12.75 0.98
CA TYR A 384 13.33 -12.73 0.85
C TYR A 384 12.65 -14.11 0.91
N LYS A 385 13.42 -15.20 1.14
CA LYS A 385 12.88 -16.56 1.31
C LYS A 385 12.79 -16.95 2.77
N PHE A 386 13.92 -16.79 3.49
CA PHE A 386 14.10 -17.20 4.87
C PHE A 386 13.98 -16.04 5.86
N GLY A 387 13.90 -14.79 5.35
CA GLY A 387 13.93 -13.61 6.18
C GLY A 387 15.28 -13.43 6.86
N TRP A 388 15.27 -13.29 8.18
CA TRP A 388 16.49 -13.23 9.00
C TRP A 388 17.02 -14.58 9.41
N GLY A 389 16.40 -15.70 8.97
CA GLY A 389 16.85 -17.06 9.20
C GLY A 389 15.89 -17.94 10.02
N LEU A 390 16.38 -19.05 10.54
CA LEU A 390 15.60 -20.00 11.35
C LEU A 390 15.58 -19.56 12.82
N LEU A 391 14.40 -19.52 13.42
CA LEU A 391 14.25 -19.20 14.84
C LEU A 391 15.09 -20.12 15.73
N ASN A 392 15.94 -19.57 16.56
CA ASN A 392 16.79 -20.27 17.51
C ASN A 392 16.46 -19.86 18.94
N ALA A 393 15.55 -20.58 19.57
CA ALA A 393 15.11 -20.31 20.94
C ALA A 393 16.23 -20.55 21.98
N GLU A 394 17.15 -21.46 21.71
CA GLU A 394 18.31 -21.73 22.59
C GLU A 394 19.22 -20.51 22.69
N ARG A 395 19.64 -19.93 21.54
CA ARG A 395 20.43 -18.70 21.52
C ARG A 395 19.70 -17.51 22.13
N ALA A 396 18.38 -17.39 21.85
CA ALA A 396 17.55 -16.35 22.41
C ALA A 396 17.46 -16.44 23.94
N ALA A 397 17.25 -17.62 24.48
CA ALA A 397 17.20 -17.84 25.92
C ALA A 397 18.57 -17.59 26.60
N VAL A 398 19.67 -18.01 25.95
CA VAL A 398 21.03 -17.73 26.44
C VAL A 398 21.28 -16.23 26.47
N LEU A 399 20.88 -15.49 25.43
CA LEU A 399 21.05 -14.03 25.39
C LEU A 399 20.26 -13.34 26.52
N ILE A 400 19.03 -13.79 26.82
CA ILE A 400 18.25 -13.29 27.97
C ILE A 400 19.00 -13.55 29.30
N SER A 401 19.53 -14.77 29.49
CA SER A 401 20.23 -15.17 30.70
C SER A 401 21.54 -14.41 30.88
N ASN A 402 22.21 -14.07 29.79
CA ASN A 402 23.50 -13.42 29.76
C ASN A 402 23.43 -11.88 29.66
N ASP A 403 22.25 -11.31 29.76
CA ASP A 403 22.10 -9.84 29.76
C ASP A 403 22.88 -9.19 30.88
N ASN A 404 23.72 -8.21 30.53
CA ASN A 404 24.75 -7.57 31.37
C ASN A 404 25.95 -8.48 31.75
N VAL A 405 26.15 -9.63 31.12
CA VAL A 405 27.33 -10.49 31.25
C VAL A 405 28.18 -10.43 29.98
N ASP A 406 27.67 -10.94 28.88
CA ASP A 406 28.27 -10.85 27.55
C ASP A 406 27.25 -10.42 26.47
N ALA A 407 26.10 -9.95 26.92
CA ALA A 407 25.00 -9.46 26.09
C ALA A 407 24.35 -8.21 26.72
N MET A 408 23.56 -7.48 25.92
CA MET A 408 22.72 -6.38 26.38
C MET A 408 21.34 -6.47 25.73
N ILE A 409 20.30 -6.38 26.56
CA ILE A 409 18.92 -6.16 26.11
C ILE A 409 18.41 -4.89 26.76
N LYS A 410 18.17 -3.85 25.99
CA LYS A 410 17.75 -2.55 26.49
C LYS A 410 16.52 -2.03 25.74
N GLU A 411 15.48 -1.70 26.49
CA GLU A 411 14.30 -0.98 25.99
C GLU A 411 14.48 0.51 26.29
N ASN A 412 14.48 1.34 25.26
CA ASN A 412 14.77 2.76 25.40
C ASN A 412 13.77 3.61 24.58
N THR A 413 13.90 4.95 24.70
CA THR A 413 13.12 5.92 23.94
C THR A 413 14.08 6.92 23.31
N LEU A 414 13.97 7.14 22.01
CA LEU A 414 14.67 8.20 21.29
C LEU A 414 13.70 9.37 21.10
N ASN A 415 14.09 10.55 21.56
CA ASN A 415 13.31 11.77 21.37
C ASN A 415 13.69 12.46 20.05
N GLN A 416 12.84 13.37 19.61
CA GLN A 416 13.11 14.21 18.43
C GLN A 416 14.43 14.93 18.58
N ALA A 417 15.26 14.91 17.54
CA ALA A 417 16.60 15.49 17.48
C ALA A 417 17.62 14.93 18.50
N ALA A 418 17.29 13.83 19.19
CA ALA A 418 18.20 13.15 20.10
C ALA A 418 19.00 12.05 19.42
N SER A 419 20.11 11.67 20.04
CA SER A 419 20.84 10.45 19.73
C SER A 419 21.16 9.71 21.04
N TYR A 420 21.20 8.38 20.99
CA TYR A 420 21.65 7.57 22.11
C TYR A 420 23.00 6.97 21.75
N THR A 421 24.02 7.27 22.53
CA THR A 421 25.41 6.86 22.28
C THR A 421 26.07 6.32 23.54
N PHE A 422 26.83 5.24 23.40
CA PHE A 422 27.72 4.71 24.46
C PHE A 422 28.85 3.88 23.86
N ASN A 423 29.88 3.64 24.69
CA ASN A 423 31.04 2.84 24.32
C ASN A 423 31.06 1.49 25.01
N PHE A 424 31.50 0.45 24.28
CA PHE A 424 31.66 -0.89 24.84
C PHE A 424 32.91 -1.58 24.30
N GLU A 425 33.33 -2.65 24.96
CA GLU A 425 34.38 -3.57 24.50
C GLU A 425 33.78 -4.95 24.21
N PRO A 426 34.29 -5.73 23.23
CA PRO A 426 33.89 -7.11 23.07
C PRO A 426 34.30 -7.95 24.30
N ASN A 427 33.44 -8.91 24.65
CA ASN A 427 33.76 -9.89 25.67
C ASN A 427 34.82 -10.89 25.21
N ASP A 428 34.77 -11.28 23.94
CA ASP A 428 35.71 -12.20 23.28
C ASP A 428 36.10 -11.61 21.91
N ALA A 429 37.33 -11.10 21.82
CA ALA A 429 37.86 -10.46 20.62
C ALA A 429 38.00 -11.41 19.41
N SER A 430 37.87 -12.73 19.63
CA SER A 430 37.89 -13.72 18.55
C SER A 430 36.52 -13.95 17.87
N LYS A 431 35.46 -13.43 18.49
CA LYS A 431 34.07 -13.57 18.01
C LYS A 431 33.53 -12.27 17.42
N ALA A 432 32.66 -12.43 16.46
CA ALA A 432 31.92 -11.31 15.89
C ALA A 432 31.01 -10.62 16.94
N ILE A 433 30.85 -9.32 16.81
CA ILE A 433 29.85 -8.54 17.54
C ILE A 433 28.58 -8.52 16.70
N SER A 434 27.43 -8.75 17.31
CA SER A 434 26.13 -8.56 16.67
C SER A 434 25.33 -7.51 17.44
N GLY A 435 24.73 -6.58 16.72
CA GLY A 435 23.82 -5.58 17.26
C GLY A 435 22.53 -5.52 16.46
N THR A 436 21.40 -5.34 17.15
CA THR A 436 20.08 -5.18 16.51
C THR A 436 19.28 -4.11 17.24
N ILE A 437 18.72 -3.16 16.49
CA ILE A 437 17.63 -2.34 17.00
C ILE A 437 16.32 -2.77 16.33
N CYS A 438 15.23 -2.71 17.07
CA CYS A 438 13.89 -3.00 16.58
C CYS A 438 12.88 -2.06 17.24
N TRP A 439 11.90 -1.59 16.48
CA TRP A 439 10.87 -0.71 17.02
C TRP A 439 9.49 -1.02 16.44
N THR A 440 8.48 -0.69 17.21
CA THR A 440 7.10 -0.71 16.74
C THR A 440 6.83 0.64 16.09
N ASP A 441 6.81 0.64 14.76
CA ASP A 441 6.70 1.86 13.95
C ASP A 441 5.24 2.31 13.82
N PRO A 442 4.94 3.61 13.77
CA PRO A 442 3.60 4.12 13.47
C PRO A 442 3.08 3.61 12.13
N THR A 443 1.77 3.74 11.91
CA THR A 443 1.14 3.26 10.67
C THR A 443 1.60 4.03 9.43
N GLY A 444 2.01 3.30 8.40
CA GLY A 444 2.39 3.86 7.11
C GLY A 444 1.20 4.43 6.32
N THR A 445 1.51 5.16 5.27
CA THR A 445 0.51 5.67 4.32
C THR A 445 0.09 4.57 3.35
N ILE A 446 -1.21 4.36 3.20
CA ILE A 446 -1.75 3.51 2.13
C ILE A 446 -1.81 4.33 0.85
N VAL A 447 -1.32 3.78 -0.24
CA VAL A 447 -1.45 4.37 -1.57
C VAL A 447 -2.46 3.57 -2.38
N ASN A 448 -3.62 4.15 -2.64
CA ASN A 448 -4.67 3.55 -3.45
C ASN A 448 -4.34 3.76 -4.93
N ASN A 449 -3.58 2.84 -5.50
CA ASN A 449 -3.29 2.76 -6.92
C ASN A 449 -3.15 1.28 -7.33
N SER A 450 -3.27 1.01 -8.63
CA SER A 450 -3.06 -0.32 -9.22
C SER A 450 -1.65 -0.52 -9.77
N ILE A 451 -0.67 0.25 -9.26
CA ILE A 451 0.72 0.13 -9.67
C ILE A 451 1.30 -1.13 -9.03
N VAL A 452 1.87 -2.00 -9.85
CA VAL A 452 2.61 -3.19 -9.43
C VAL A 452 3.98 -2.76 -8.93
N ASP A 453 4.48 -3.35 -7.83
CA ASP A 453 5.78 -3.05 -7.23
C ASP A 453 5.92 -1.55 -6.86
N TYR A 454 5.03 -1.02 -6.07
CA TYR A 454 5.09 0.37 -5.61
C TYR A 454 6.12 0.54 -4.49
N TYR A 455 7.31 1.00 -4.81
CA TYR A 455 8.48 1.03 -3.92
C TYR A 455 8.52 2.15 -2.86
N ALA A 456 7.45 2.89 -2.64
CA ALA A 456 7.47 3.92 -1.59
C ALA A 456 7.49 3.28 -0.20
N PRO A 457 8.41 3.70 0.70
CA PRO A 457 8.51 3.13 2.04
C PRO A 457 7.23 3.32 2.87
N ALA A 458 6.79 2.25 3.53
CA ALA A 458 5.74 2.31 4.55
C ALA A 458 6.29 2.73 5.93
N LEU A 459 7.61 2.79 6.09
CA LEU A 459 8.30 3.23 7.30
C LEU A 459 7.96 4.71 7.57
N VAL A 460 7.69 5.04 8.85
CA VAL A 460 7.33 6.38 9.30
C VAL A 460 8.45 7.01 10.11
N ASN A 461 8.89 6.32 11.16
CA ASN A 461 10.02 6.76 11.98
C ASN A 461 11.28 6.00 11.55
N ASP A 462 12.16 6.67 10.83
CA ASP A 462 13.40 6.08 10.30
C ASP A 462 14.52 6.25 11.32
N LEU A 463 14.78 5.21 12.12
CA LEU A 463 15.87 5.16 13.08
C LEU A 463 17.12 4.62 12.40
N ASP A 464 18.25 5.20 12.74
CA ASP A 464 19.57 4.79 12.28
C ASP A 464 20.37 4.11 13.39
N PHE A 465 20.89 2.93 13.13
CA PHE A 465 21.78 2.21 14.02
C PHE A 465 23.18 2.07 13.41
N ARG A 466 24.20 2.41 14.20
CA ARG A 466 25.60 2.32 13.78
C ARG A 466 26.46 1.73 14.88
N ILE A 467 27.42 0.88 14.49
CA ILE A 467 28.50 0.42 15.37
C ILE A 467 29.80 0.88 14.75
N SER A 468 30.53 1.77 15.42
CA SER A 468 31.75 2.37 14.89
C SER A 468 32.96 1.97 15.73
N LYS A 469 34.15 1.90 15.09
CA LYS A 469 35.44 1.76 15.74
C LYS A 469 36.43 2.66 15.00
N SER A 470 37.03 3.60 15.73
CA SER A 470 37.91 4.62 15.14
C SER A 470 37.18 5.32 13.95
N ASN A 471 37.73 5.28 12.73
CA ASN A 471 37.15 5.89 11.55
C ASN A 471 36.27 4.93 10.71
N THR A 472 36.00 3.74 11.23
CA THR A 472 35.16 2.75 10.51
C THR A 472 33.77 2.70 11.10
N THR A 473 32.76 2.96 10.29
CA THR A 473 31.34 2.81 10.64
C THR A 473 30.74 1.58 9.96
N ASN A 474 30.11 0.71 10.73
CA ASN A 474 29.40 -0.44 10.24
C ASN A 474 27.92 -0.12 10.11
N PHE A 475 27.35 -0.47 8.97
CA PHE A 475 25.97 -0.25 8.58
C PHE A 475 25.14 -1.53 8.74
N PRO A 476 23.81 -1.42 8.87
CA PRO A 476 22.92 -2.56 8.92
C PRO A 476 22.82 -3.29 7.58
N TRP A 477 22.28 -4.51 7.64
CA TRP A 477 21.92 -5.26 6.46
C TRP A 477 20.73 -4.62 5.73
N LYS A 478 20.78 -4.67 4.40
CA LYS A 478 19.74 -4.13 3.51
C LYS A 478 19.57 -5.04 2.29
N LEU A 479 18.31 -5.25 1.88
CA LEU A 479 17.96 -5.93 0.63
C LEU A 479 17.54 -4.93 -0.45
N ASN A 480 17.50 -5.40 -1.69
CA ASN A 480 17.05 -4.63 -2.85
C ASN A 480 15.88 -5.36 -3.54
N PRO A 481 14.64 -4.82 -3.50
CA PRO A 481 13.48 -5.46 -4.12
C PRO A 481 13.57 -5.57 -5.64
N ALA A 482 14.36 -4.71 -6.29
CA ALA A 482 14.57 -4.82 -7.74
C ALA A 482 15.43 -6.03 -8.14
N THR A 483 16.18 -6.63 -7.20
CA THR A 483 17.06 -7.79 -7.43
C THR A 483 16.88 -8.83 -6.33
N VAL A 484 15.68 -9.42 -6.27
CA VAL A 484 15.19 -10.26 -5.16
C VAL A 484 16.07 -11.47 -4.81
N THR A 485 16.94 -11.91 -5.73
CA THR A 485 17.88 -13.03 -5.53
C THR A 485 19.29 -12.58 -5.16
N ALA A 486 19.56 -11.27 -5.16
CA ALA A 486 20.88 -10.75 -4.80
C ALA A 486 21.13 -10.92 -3.30
N ALA A 487 22.41 -11.09 -2.94
CA ALA A 487 22.84 -11.10 -1.55
C ALA A 487 22.54 -9.75 -0.88
N ALA A 488 22.24 -9.78 0.42
CA ALA A 488 22.09 -8.59 1.24
C ALA A 488 23.39 -7.77 1.24
N THR A 489 23.27 -6.47 1.36
CA THR A 489 24.39 -5.52 1.45
C THR A 489 24.36 -4.78 2.79
N LYS A 490 25.51 -4.26 3.21
CA LYS A 490 25.60 -3.40 4.40
C LYS A 490 25.51 -1.94 3.95
N ALA A 491 24.39 -1.33 4.20
CA ALA A 491 24.09 0.05 3.78
C ALA A 491 23.05 0.66 4.71
N ASP A 492 22.75 1.92 4.49
CA ASP A 492 21.67 2.64 5.15
C ASP A 492 20.31 2.00 4.83
N ASN A 493 19.59 1.55 5.86
CA ASN A 493 18.28 0.89 5.70
C ASN A 493 17.17 1.90 6.03
N THR A 494 16.36 2.24 5.04
CA THR A 494 15.32 3.26 5.11
C THR A 494 13.92 2.69 4.95
N VAL A 495 13.77 1.37 5.06
CA VAL A 495 12.51 0.68 4.80
C VAL A 495 12.06 -0.24 5.94
N ASP A 496 12.99 -0.88 6.63
CA ASP A 496 12.69 -1.80 7.75
C ASP A 496 12.62 -1.06 9.09
N ASN A 497 11.73 -1.48 9.97
CA ASN A 497 11.72 -1.08 11.38
C ASN A 497 12.51 -2.07 12.27
N VAL A 498 13.57 -2.58 11.71
CA VAL A 498 14.62 -3.38 12.36
C VAL A 498 15.94 -3.17 11.63
N GLU A 499 17.00 -2.90 12.35
CA GLU A 499 18.34 -2.81 11.81
C GLU A 499 19.26 -3.77 12.54
N LYS A 500 19.94 -4.66 11.80
CA LYS A 500 20.92 -5.62 12.34
C LYS A 500 22.29 -5.36 11.74
N ILE A 501 23.29 -5.22 12.60
CA ILE A 501 24.70 -5.03 12.24
C ILE A 501 25.50 -6.20 12.77
N GLU A 502 26.37 -6.74 11.94
CA GLU A 502 27.36 -7.74 12.32
C GLU A 502 28.74 -7.21 11.99
N VAL A 503 29.59 -7.11 13.02
CA VAL A 503 30.96 -6.62 12.95
C VAL A 503 31.90 -7.80 13.11
N ALA A 504 32.91 -7.89 12.25
CA ALA A 504 33.92 -8.94 12.35
C ALA A 504 34.64 -8.87 13.71
N ALA A 505 35.14 -10.02 14.15
CA ALA A 505 35.94 -10.17 15.36
C ALA A 505 37.06 -9.11 15.44
N GLY A 506 37.35 -8.63 16.65
CA GLY A 506 38.37 -7.63 16.91
C GLY A 506 38.27 -7.08 18.34
N ASP A 507 39.42 -6.65 18.89
CA ASP A 507 39.51 -6.05 20.22
C ASP A 507 39.27 -4.52 20.20
N GLY A 508 39.36 -3.89 21.38
CA GLY A 508 39.29 -2.44 21.56
C GLY A 508 37.86 -1.90 21.72
N THR A 509 37.76 -0.60 21.80
CA THR A 509 36.49 0.09 22.09
C THR A 509 35.70 0.35 20.83
N TYR A 510 34.44 -0.02 20.90
CA TYR A 510 33.41 0.27 19.87
C TYR A 510 32.39 1.27 20.43
N THR A 511 31.82 2.05 19.55
CA THR A 511 30.77 3.02 19.86
C THR A 511 29.46 2.61 19.19
N VAL A 512 28.42 2.48 20.00
CA VAL A 512 27.03 2.41 19.49
C VAL A 512 26.51 3.81 19.31
N THR A 513 25.84 4.07 18.19
CA THR A 513 25.05 5.28 17.99
C THR A 513 23.69 4.90 17.41
N ILE A 514 22.63 5.43 18.03
CA ILE A 514 21.25 5.33 17.54
C ILE A 514 20.73 6.75 17.43
N ASN A 515 20.31 7.13 16.24
CA ASN A 515 19.69 8.42 15.94
C ASN A 515 18.50 8.22 15.01
N HIS A 516 18.01 9.26 14.38
CA HIS A 516 16.88 9.18 13.43
C HIS A 516 17.02 10.20 12.31
N LYS A 517 16.35 9.91 11.20
CA LYS A 517 16.16 10.85 10.08
C LYS A 517 14.81 11.54 10.19
N GLY A 518 14.74 12.77 9.67
CA GLY A 518 13.50 13.52 9.61
C GLY A 518 12.84 13.78 10.97
N ASN A 519 11.53 13.90 10.96
CA ASN A 519 10.74 14.14 12.16
C ASN A 519 10.10 12.85 12.65
N LEU A 520 10.31 12.54 13.94
CA LEU A 520 9.62 11.43 14.58
C LEU A 520 8.15 11.77 14.83
N MET A 521 7.26 10.89 14.45
CA MET A 521 5.84 11.00 14.82
C MET A 521 5.74 11.03 16.36
N ASN A 522 4.94 11.95 16.90
CA ASN A 522 4.81 12.21 18.34
C ASN A 522 6.12 12.65 19.02
N ALA A 523 7.10 13.16 18.27
CA ALA A 523 8.39 13.64 18.74
C ALA A 523 9.24 12.62 19.54
N LEU A 524 8.93 11.33 19.44
CA LEU A 524 9.68 10.24 20.06
C LEU A 524 9.43 8.89 19.38
N GLN A 525 10.37 7.94 19.55
CA GLN A 525 10.21 6.53 19.19
C GLN A 525 10.76 5.63 20.28
N LYS A 526 9.91 4.74 20.81
CA LYS A 526 10.36 3.64 21.68
C LYS A 526 11.03 2.57 20.82
N TYR A 527 12.18 2.09 21.22
CA TYR A 527 12.95 1.05 20.53
C TYR A 527 13.58 0.06 21.49
N SER A 528 14.01 -1.07 20.96
CA SER A 528 14.76 -2.11 21.69
C SER A 528 16.13 -2.29 21.07
N LEU A 529 17.16 -2.34 21.88
CA LEU A 529 18.55 -2.60 21.49
C LEU A 529 18.97 -3.94 22.05
N LEU A 530 19.54 -4.79 21.21
CA LEU A 530 20.13 -6.07 21.56
C LEU A 530 21.57 -6.11 21.05
N LEU A 531 22.48 -6.51 21.91
CA LEU A 531 23.90 -6.70 21.58
C LEU A 531 24.39 -8.06 22.09
N SER A 532 25.23 -8.72 21.31
CA SER A 532 25.95 -9.95 21.68
C SER A 532 27.44 -9.73 21.62
N ASN A 533 28.19 -10.48 22.44
CA ASN A 533 29.64 -10.40 22.59
C ASN A 533 30.10 -9.03 23.04
N ILE A 534 29.46 -8.49 24.06
CA ILE A 534 29.90 -7.28 24.76
C ILE A 534 30.37 -7.61 26.17
N LYS A 535 31.40 -6.92 26.63
CA LYS A 535 31.87 -7.07 27.98
C LYS A 535 30.94 -6.38 28.97
N GLY A 536 30.23 -7.14 29.78
CA GLY A 536 29.34 -6.60 30.80
C GLY A 536 30.14 -5.78 31.84
N LYS A 537 29.63 -4.61 32.17
CA LYS A 537 30.18 -3.73 33.22
C LYS A 537 29.06 -3.39 34.18
N PRO A 538 29.37 -3.25 35.52
CA PRO A 538 28.37 -2.88 36.49
C PRO A 538 27.87 -1.44 36.31
N ILE A 539 28.63 -0.61 35.62
CA ILE A 539 28.30 0.76 35.25
C ILE A 539 28.62 1.00 33.76
N LEU A 540 27.85 1.87 33.12
CA LEU A 540 28.03 2.32 31.74
C LEU A 540 27.74 3.83 31.69
N LEU A 541 28.54 4.58 30.93
CA LEU A 541 28.23 5.95 30.56
C LEU A 541 27.52 5.99 29.22
N SER A 542 26.43 6.72 29.16
CA SER A 542 25.69 6.97 27.91
C SER A 542 25.27 8.42 27.78
N SER A 543 24.96 8.87 26.56
CA SER A 543 24.40 10.20 26.31
C SER A 543 23.15 10.08 25.46
N ASN A 544 22.15 10.91 25.76
CA ASN A 544 20.93 11.09 24.99
C ASN A 544 20.98 12.33 24.07
N GLU A 545 22.15 12.93 23.91
CA GLU A 545 22.39 14.06 23.02
C GLU A 545 23.56 13.75 22.08
N ALA A 546 23.74 14.61 21.07
CA ALA A 546 24.84 14.48 20.13
C ALA A 546 26.19 14.57 20.85
N MET A 547 27.12 13.64 20.54
CA MET A 547 28.45 13.59 21.11
C MET A 547 29.37 14.69 20.60
N THR A 548 28.97 15.41 19.57
CA THR A 548 29.66 16.56 19.01
C THR A 548 28.84 17.81 19.26
N LYS A 549 29.42 18.81 19.88
CA LYS A 549 28.85 20.14 20.00
C LYS A 549 29.70 21.15 19.27
N ARG A 550 29.00 22.03 18.54
CA ARG A 550 29.62 23.20 17.91
C ARG A 550 29.34 24.43 18.75
N VAL A 551 30.32 25.25 18.96
CA VAL A 551 30.18 26.53 19.61
C VAL A 551 30.91 27.61 18.83
N CYS A 552 30.45 28.82 18.92
CA CYS A 552 31.04 29.92 18.20
C CYS A 552 32.34 30.40 18.86
N LEU A 553 33.30 30.83 18.07
CA LEU A 553 34.48 31.49 18.53
C LEU A 553 34.09 32.69 19.41
N GLY A 554 34.73 32.80 20.58
CA GLY A 554 34.36 33.77 21.61
C GLY A 554 33.26 33.35 22.58
N SER A 555 32.66 32.16 22.43
CA SER A 555 31.77 31.59 23.43
C SER A 555 32.54 31.32 24.70
N THR A 556 31.97 31.68 25.88
CA THR A 556 32.65 31.51 27.17
C THR A 556 32.50 30.14 27.78
N SER A 557 31.41 29.40 27.44
CA SER A 557 31.10 28.09 28.02
C SER A 557 30.27 27.21 27.10
N SER A 558 30.30 25.91 27.40
CA SER A 558 29.40 24.88 26.79
C SER A 558 29.19 23.76 27.82
N SER A 559 28.14 22.94 27.62
CA SER A 559 27.88 21.82 28.52
C SER A 559 27.53 20.56 27.74
N PHE A 560 27.85 19.39 28.30
CA PHE A 560 27.43 18.07 27.81
C PHE A 560 26.70 17.34 28.90
N ASN A 561 25.58 16.73 28.57
CA ASN A 561 24.80 15.90 29.47
C ASN A 561 25.11 14.42 29.24
N PHE A 562 25.16 13.65 30.30
CA PHE A 562 25.35 12.21 30.23
C PHE A 562 24.58 11.51 31.34
N GLN A 563 24.48 10.21 31.23
CA GLN A 563 23.84 9.34 32.19
C GLN A 563 24.83 8.28 32.66
N LEU A 564 24.86 8.04 33.98
CA LEU A 564 25.40 6.83 34.54
C LEU A 564 24.30 5.77 34.56
N GLU A 565 24.47 4.72 33.80
CA GLU A 565 23.63 3.53 33.86
C GLU A 565 24.30 2.52 34.80
N ALA A 566 23.53 1.89 35.64
CA ALA A 566 24.06 0.95 36.64
C ALA A 566 23.18 -0.31 36.65
N ASN A 567 23.83 -1.47 36.77
CA ASN A 567 23.12 -2.72 37.01
C ASN A 567 22.32 -2.63 38.32
N PRO A 568 21.14 -3.29 38.41
CA PRO A 568 20.32 -3.28 39.63
C PRO A 568 21.03 -3.75 40.88
N THR A 569 22.09 -4.53 40.74
CA THR A 569 22.91 -5.03 41.84
C THR A 569 24.08 -4.10 42.23
N PHE A 570 24.29 -3.01 41.47
CA PHE A 570 25.35 -2.07 41.74
C PHE A 570 25.00 -1.21 42.95
N SER A 571 25.84 -1.24 43.97
CA SER A 571 25.70 -0.46 45.22
C SER A 571 26.91 0.41 45.51
N GLY A 572 27.85 0.55 44.55
CA GLY A 572 29.06 1.33 44.68
C GLY A 572 28.88 2.81 44.36
N VAL A 573 29.98 3.57 44.53
CA VAL A 573 30.09 4.96 44.09
C VAL A 573 30.87 4.98 42.80
N ALA A 574 30.34 5.66 41.77
CA ALA A 574 31.03 5.98 40.52
C ALA A 574 31.60 7.41 40.63
N GLN A 575 32.92 7.56 40.59
CA GLN A 575 33.62 8.84 40.56
C GLN A 575 33.81 9.27 39.09
N PHE A 576 33.61 10.56 38.80
CA PHE A 576 33.80 11.10 37.45
C PHE A 576 35.14 11.84 37.35
N SER A 577 35.77 11.71 36.20
CA SER A 577 36.97 12.45 35.81
C SER A 577 36.91 12.85 34.35
N ILE A 578 37.70 13.85 33.96
CA ILE A 578 37.75 14.37 32.60
C ILE A 578 39.20 14.44 32.13
N SER A 579 39.41 14.17 30.86
CA SER A 579 40.68 14.30 30.17
C SER A 579 40.50 14.88 28.77
N GLY A 580 41.57 15.34 28.11
CA GLY A 580 41.56 15.94 26.79
C GLY A 580 41.07 17.40 26.75
N LEU A 581 40.99 18.08 27.90
CA LEU A 581 40.62 19.50 27.89
C LEU A 581 41.72 20.32 27.20
N PRO A 582 41.31 21.25 26.27
CA PRO A 582 42.28 22.15 25.65
C PRO A 582 42.91 23.10 26.67
N ALA A 583 44.16 23.51 26.39
CA ALA A 583 44.86 24.46 27.25
C ALA A 583 44.09 25.80 27.34
N GLY A 584 43.82 26.28 28.55
CA GLY A 584 43.03 27.48 28.83
C GLY A 584 41.55 27.18 29.17
N ALA A 585 41.02 26.01 28.83
CA ALA A 585 39.68 25.57 29.25
C ALA A 585 39.72 24.89 30.63
N SER A 586 38.62 24.99 31.34
CA SER A 586 38.34 24.25 32.59
C SER A 586 37.01 23.53 32.48
N ALA A 587 36.81 22.53 33.34
CA ALA A 587 35.57 21.78 33.42
C ALA A 587 35.14 21.53 34.86
N SER A 588 33.84 21.47 35.09
CA SER A 588 33.23 21.06 36.34
C SER A 588 32.07 20.11 36.09
N PHE A 589 31.92 19.10 36.95
CA PHE A 589 30.74 18.25 36.95
C PHE A 589 29.63 18.88 37.79
N ASN A 590 28.35 18.60 37.44
CA ASN A 590 27.23 18.96 38.33
C ASN A 590 27.28 18.14 39.65
N ALA A 591 27.76 16.89 39.56
CA ALA A 591 28.10 16.07 40.71
C ALA A 591 29.38 15.28 40.38
N ASP A 592 30.38 15.29 41.29
CA ASP A 592 31.65 14.58 41.07
C ASP A 592 31.53 13.06 41.19
N SER A 593 30.42 12.57 41.72
CA SER A 593 30.12 11.14 41.84
C SER A 593 28.63 10.87 41.93
N LEU A 594 28.22 9.62 41.59
CA LEU A 594 26.86 9.09 41.76
C LEU A 594 26.90 7.73 42.48
N THR A 595 25.91 7.48 43.37
CA THR A 595 25.74 6.21 44.12
C THR A 595 24.66 5.31 43.44
N GLY A 596 24.64 5.19 42.13
CA GLY A 596 23.67 4.45 41.37
C GLY A 596 23.40 5.12 40.03
N ALA A 597 22.44 4.59 39.28
CA ALA A 597 22.05 5.18 37.98
C ALA A 597 21.52 6.62 38.17
N GLY A 598 21.89 7.52 37.28
CA GLY A 598 21.44 8.92 37.33
C GLY A 598 22.04 9.79 36.25
N SER A 599 21.42 10.95 36.03
CA SER A 599 21.88 11.96 35.07
C SER A 599 22.93 12.86 35.68
N ASN A 600 23.88 13.29 34.89
CA ASN A 600 24.91 14.26 35.25
C ASN A 600 25.25 15.13 34.04
N SER A 601 26.05 16.17 34.25
CA SER A 601 26.56 17.04 33.19
C SER A 601 27.97 17.53 33.52
N ILE A 602 28.70 17.88 32.46
CA ILE A 602 29.92 18.68 32.55
C ILE A 602 29.66 20.07 31.98
N VAL A 603 30.18 21.09 32.61
CA VAL A 603 30.23 22.45 32.10
C VAL A 603 31.69 22.77 31.80
N LEU A 604 31.94 23.10 30.53
CA LEU A 604 33.22 23.60 30.04
C LEU A 604 33.22 25.12 30.12
N SER A 605 34.29 25.75 30.59
CA SER A 605 34.45 27.20 30.71
C SER A 605 35.79 27.63 30.15
N GLY A 606 35.96 28.96 29.89
CA GLY A 606 37.17 29.51 29.33
C GLY A 606 37.32 29.21 27.84
N LEU A 607 36.22 28.95 27.14
CA LEU A 607 36.22 28.60 25.71
C LEU A 607 36.52 29.80 24.81
N ASP A 608 36.32 31.03 25.29
CA ASP A 608 36.62 32.29 24.60
C ASP A 608 38.13 32.50 24.35
N ALA A 609 38.98 31.82 25.14
CA ALA A 609 40.43 31.81 24.90
C ALA A 609 40.89 30.81 23.82
N LEU A 610 40.03 29.95 23.33
CA LEU A 610 40.36 28.89 22.39
C LEU A 610 40.30 29.40 20.94
N THR A 611 41.16 28.85 20.09
CA THR A 611 41.09 29.05 18.64
C THR A 611 40.05 28.13 17.98
N ALA A 612 39.63 28.50 16.77
CA ALA A 612 38.80 27.61 15.95
C ALA A 612 39.51 26.26 15.75
N GLY A 613 38.81 25.16 16.00
CA GLY A 613 39.40 23.83 15.92
C GLY A 613 38.51 22.78 16.57
N THR A 614 38.96 21.51 16.51
CA THR A 614 38.28 20.35 17.06
C THR A 614 39.02 19.84 18.29
N TYR A 615 38.32 19.68 19.40
CA TYR A 615 38.83 19.26 20.66
C TYR A 615 38.11 18.02 21.18
N ASN A 616 38.83 16.92 21.41
CA ASN A 616 38.27 15.65 21.88
C ASN A 616 38.39 15.60 23.41
N ILE A 617 37.29 15.34 24.06
CA ILE A 617 37.15 15.34 25.53
C ILE A 617 36.64 13.96 25.95
N THR A 618 37.25 13.37 26.96
CA THR A 618 36.82 12.07 27.51
C THR A 618 36.30 12.26 28.92
N VAL A 619 35.06 11.81 29.16
CA VAL A 619 34.49 11.66 30.51
C VAL A 619 34.65 10.20 30.92
N THR A 620 35.24 9.96 32.10
CA THR A 620 35.44 8.61 32.63
C THR A 620 34.67 8.50 33.96
N ALA A 621 33.87 7.44 34.08
CA ALA A 621 33.32 7.00 35.37
C ALA A 621 34.11 5.81 35.91
N THR A 622 34.55 5.85 37.16
CA THR A 622 35.38 4.82 37.81
C THR A 622 34.71 4.34 39.09
N THR A 623 34.67 3.01 39.29
CA THR A 623 34.24 2.36 40.50
C THR A 623 35.19 1.19 40.81
N GLY A 624 35.99 1.32 41.89
CA GLY A 624 37.08 0.37 42.16
C GLY A 624 38.07 0.28 41.02
N ALA A 625 38.26 -0.91 40.44
CA ALA A 625 39.16 -1.15 39.31
C ALA A 625 38.44 -1.06 37.95
N ILE A 626 37.13 -0.78 37.90
CA ILE A 626 36.30 -0.76 36.70
C ILE A 626 36.12 0.68 36.26
N SER A 627 36.33 0.94 34.95
CA SER A 627 36.10 2.22 34.34
C SER A 627 35.26 2.08 33.06
N THR A 628 34.54 3.15 32.72
CA THR A 628 33.81 3.31 31.47
C THR A 628 33.96 4.74 30.96
N ASP A 629 34.16 4.88 29.67
CA ASP A 629 34.45 6.16 29.03
C ASP A 629 33.33 6.59 28.10
N LEU A 630 33.17 7.93 27.97
CA LEU A 630 32.30 8.54 27.00
C LEU A 630 33.08 9.67 26.31
N PHE A 631 33.10 9.65 24.96
CA PHE A 631 33.90 10.55 24.16
C PHE A 631 33.06 11.67 23.59
N TYR A 632 33.42 12.91 23.86
CA TYR A 632 32.79 14.11 23.30
C TYR A 632 33.74 14.84 22.36
N THR A 633 33.21 15.52 21.39
CA THR A 633 33.91 16.39 20.46
C THR A 633 33.35 17.80 20.59
N LEU A 634 34.19 18.76 20.98
CA LEU A 634 33.88 20.18 20.97
C LEU A 634 34.51 20.79 19.70
N ILE A 635 33.72 21.46 18.86
CA ILE A 635 34.18 22.17 17.70
C ILE A 635 33.96 23.67 17.93
N ILE A 636 35.06 24.43 18.03
CA ILE A 636 35.03 25.89 18.06
C ILE A 636 35.07 26.34 16.60
N GLN A 637 34.04 27.06 16.14
CA GLN A 637 33.92 27.48 14.76
C GLN A 637 33.65 29.00 14.61
N SER A 638 34.15 29.59 13.54
CA SER A 638 33.79 30.93 13.12
C SER A 638 32.51 30.96 12.28
N PRO A 639 31.83 32.10 12.15
CA PRO A 639 30.81 32.25 11.10
C PRO A 639 31.36 31.87 9.73
N GLN A 640 30.52 31.42 8.84
CA GLN A 640 30.90 31.12 7.47
C GLN A 640 31.34 32.41 6.77
N ALA A 641 32.49 32.40 6.14
CA ALA A 641 33.08 33.65 5.62
C ALA A 641 32.59 34.03 4.22
N VAL A 642 32.26 33.08 3.36
CA VAL A 642 31.94 33.30 1.94
C VAL A 642 30.63 32.63 1.55
N GLY A 643 29.83 33.33 0.74
CA GLY A 643 28.61 32.75 0.15
C GLY A 643 28.95 31.66 -0.87
N PRO A 644 28.10 30.67 -1.05
CA PRO A 644 28.33 29.56 -1.99
C PRO A 644 28.29 30.06 -3.43
N ALA A 645 29.09 29.46 -4.33
CA ALA A 645 29.02 29.76 -5.75
C ALA A 645 27.72 29.14 -6.34
N LEU A 646 27.03 29.94 -7.17
CA LEU A 646 25.77 29.49 -7.78
C LEU A 646 26.08 28.66 -9.03
N THR A 647 25.46 27.50 -9.18
CA THR A 647 25.77 26.53 -10.24
C THR A 647 24.66 26.40 -11.27
N SER A 648 23.38 26.42 -10.85
CA SER A 648 22.25 26.28 -11.77
C SER A 648 21.01 26.95 -11.17
N PRO A 649 20.18 27.64 -11.97
CA PRO A 649 20.41 28.03 -13.36
C PRO A 649 21.65 28.89 -13.51
N VAL A 650 22.38 28.73 -14.62
CA VAL A 650 23.49 29.66 -14.94
C VAL A 650 22.95 31.06 -15.14
N ASN A 651 23.78 32.07 -14.90
CA ASN A 651 23.35 33.46 -15.05
C ASN A 651 22.74 33.73 -16.43
N GLU A 652 21.60 34.44 -16.47
CA GLU A 652 20.83 34.78 -17.66
C GLU A 652 20.21 33.57 -18.40
N ALA A 653 20.07 32.42 -17.71
CA ALA A 653 19.44 31.24 -18.27
C ALA A 653 17.96 31.46 -18.65
N THR A 654 17.51 30.77 -19.67
CA THR A 654 16.11 30.73 -20.06
C THR A 654 15.50 29.39 -19.64
N ILE A 655 14.39 29.43 -18.90
CA ILE A 655 13.70 28.26 -18.33
C ILE A 655 12.38 28.04 -19.07
N ALA A 656 12.18 26.85 -19.59
CA ALA A 656 10.99 26.51 -20.37
C ALA A 656 9.71 26.25 -19.51
N THR A 657 9.86 26.03 -18.21
CA THR A 657 8.80 25.69 -17.28
C THR A 657 8.57 26.78 -16.22
N ASN A 658 7.48 26.70 -15.48
CA ASN A 658 7.23 27.56 -14.31
C ASN A 658 7.82 26.99 -13.01
N THR A 659 8.74 26.05 -13.15
CA THR A 659 9.46 25.44 -12.03
C THR A 659 10.93 25.36 -12.41
N THR A 660 11.80 25.51 -11.42
CA THR A 660 13.24 25.31 -11.60
C THR A 660 13.87 24.91 -10.28
N THR A 661 15.01 24.23 -10.35
CA THR A 661 15.81 23.94 -9.17
C THR A 661 17.01 24.89 -9.17
N LEU A 662 17.10 25.69 -8.11
CA LEU A 662 18.30 26.48 -7.82
C LEU A 662 19.31 25.54 -7.17
N ASN A 663 20.53 25.53 -7.67
CA ASN A 663 21.66 24.77 -7.14
C ASN A 663 22.86 25.66 -6.90
N TRP A 664 23.63 25.35 -5.87
CA TRP A 664 24.86 26.04 -5.52
C TRP A 664 25.90 25.05 -4.98
N GLU A 665 27.12 25.45 -4.86
CA GLU A 665 28.18 24.59 -4.33
C GLU A 665 27.98 24.29 -2.85
N ASN A 666 28.29 23.06 -2.48
CA ASN A 666 28.42 22.73 -1.05
C ASN A 666 29.77 23.24 -0.55
N ILE A 667 29.74 24.19 0.38
CA ILE A 667 30.94 24.84 0.90
C ILE A 667 31.48 24.18 2.18
N GLY A 668 31.09 22.93 2.44
CA GLY A 668 31.65 22.06 3.48
C GLY A 668 30.67 21.66 4.58
N ASP A 669 31.14 20.77 5.47
CA ASP A 669 30.33 20.13 6.51
C ASP A 669 29.88 21.05 7.66
N ASN A 670 30.32 22.29 7.68
CA ASN A 670 30.01 23.27 8.71
C ASN A 670 28.77 24.13 8.39
N VAL A 671 28.06 23.85 7.31
CA VAL A 671 26.85 24.58 6.93
C VAL A 671 25.62 23.87 7.53
N ALA A 672 24.90 24.56 8.39
CA ALA A 672 23.65 24.09 8.97
C ALA A 672 22.45 24.32 8.03
N SER A 673 22.46 25.42 7.30
CA SER A 673 21.42 25.79 6.34
C SER A 673 21.88 26.85 5.37
N TYR A 674 21.08 27.04 4.35
CA TYR A 674 21.23 28.14 3.37
C TYR A 674 20.00 29.03 3.44
N SER A 675 20.21 30.35 3.29
CA SER A 675 19.14 31.32 3.08
C SER A 675 19.21 31.82 1.64
N ILE A 676 18.13 31.64 0.92
CA ILE A 676 18.03 31.95 -0.50
C ILE A 676 17.07 33.12 -0.67
N GLU A 677 17.48 34.15 -1.36
CA GLU A 677 16.60 35.25 -1.75
C GLU A 677 16.36 35.20 -3.26
N VAL A 678 15.08 35.32 -3.62
CA VAL A 678 14.62 35.36 -5.01
C VAL A 678 13.78 36.61 -5.18
N SER A 679 14.00 37.37 -6.21
CA SER A 679 13.31 38.63 -6.50
C SER A 679 13.14 38.84 -7.98
N THR A 680 12.12 39.60 -8.38
CA THR A 680 12.05 40.21 -9.74
C THR A 680 12.76 41.54 -9.84
N ASP A 681 13.25 42.06 -8.72
CA ASP A 681 14.07 43.29 -8.65
C ASP A 681 15.54 42.91 -8.41
N GLN A 682 16.41 43.24 -9.36
CA GLN A 682 17.85 42.96 -9.31
C GLN A 682 18.54 43.55 -8.07
N SER A 683 18.04 44.63 -7.53
CA SER A 683 18.58 45.30 -6.33
C SER A 683 18.14 44.65 -5.01
N PHE A 684 17.16 43.73 -5.04
CA PHE A 684 16.58 43.11 -3.86
C PHE A 684 16.00 44.12 -2.88
N THR A 685 15.49 45.26 -3.37
CA THR A 685 14.82 46.29 -2.54
C THR A 685 13.31 46.08 -2.45
N SER A 686 12.74 45.32 -3.39
CA SER A 686 11.31 45.02 -3.48
C SER A 686 11.10 43.60 -3.98
N ALA A 687 9.91 43.06 -3.77
CA ALA A 687 9.45 41.73 -4.22
C ALA A 687 10.39 40.57 -3.82
N VAL A 688 11.09 40.69 -2.69
CA VAL A 688 12.02 39.66 -2.22
C VAL A 688 11.27 38.53 -1.53
N GLN A 689 11.47 37.32 -2.01
CA GLN A 689 11.02 36.09 -1.34
C GLN A 689 12.23 35.39 -0.73
N THR A 690 12.16 35.05 0.54
CA THR A 690 13.25 34.37 1.26
C THR A 690 12.86 32.94 1.55
N TYR A 691 13.76 32.02 1.22
CA TYR A 691 13.63 30.59 1.43
C TYR A 691 14.78 30.08 2.31
N SER A 692 14.57 28.89 2.89
CA SER A 692 15.61 28.18 3.64
C SER A 692 15.75 26.75 3.10
N SER A 693 16.98 26.25 3.03
CA SER A 693 17.29 24.87 2.65
C SER A 693 18.40 24.31 3.53
N THR A 694 18.35 23.05 3.86
CA THR A 694 19.43 22.30 4.52
C THR A 694 20.31 21.54 3.55
N THR A 695 19.97 21.56 2.27
CA THR A 695 20.77 21.01 1.16
C THR A 695 21.21 22.14 0.23
N ASN A 696 22.14 21.87 -0.64
CA ASN A 696 22.65 22.82 -1.63
C ASN A 696 21.76 22.99 -2.88
N GLN A 697 20.44 22.84 -2.67
CA GLN A 697 19.44 23.03 -3.72
C GLN A 697 18.12 23.55 -3.16
N LEU A 698 17.32 24.20 -4.02
CA LEU A 698 15.96 24.65 -3.72
C LEU A 698 15.09 24.52 -4.96
N ASN A 699 13.96 23.85 -4.84
CA ASN A 699 12.96 23.78 -5.90
C ASN A 699 12.01 25.00 -5.82
N LEU A 700 11.98 25.80 -6.86
CA LEU A 700 11.00 26.87 -7.04
C LEU A 700 9.82 26.34 -7.87
N LEU A 701 8.61 26.61 -7.40
CA LEU A 701 7.36 26.20 -8.02
C LEU A 701 6.50 27.44 -8.29
N ASN A 702 5.58 27.32 -9.24
CA ASN A 702 4.56 28.34 -9.54
C ASN A 702 5.15 29.72 -9.91
N LEU A 703 6.29 29.74 -10.60
CA LEU A 703 6.87 30.96 -11.13
C LEU A 703 5.94 31.58 -12.19
N PHE A 704 5.92 32.90 -12.27
CA PHE A 704 5.25 33.58 -13.38
C PHE A 704 6.05 33.37 -14.67
N TYR A 705 5.36 33.03 -15.74
CA TYR A 705 5.96 32.94 -17.05
C TYR A 705 6.35 34.31 -17.62
N GLY A 706 7.34 34.34 -18.51
CA GLY A 706 7.84 35.59 -19.12
C GLY A 706 8.49 36.55 -18.13
N THR A 707 8.93 36.05 -17.00
CA THR A 707 9.43 36.87 -15.88
C THR A 707 10.90 36.60 -15.63
N THR A 708 11.71 37.63 -15.46
CA THR A 708 13.09 37.51 -15.03
C THR A 708 13.16 37.53 -13.51
N TYR A 709 13.84 36.53 -12.97
CA TYR A 709 14.10 36.35 -11.54
C TYR A 709 15.57 36.49 -11.27
N TYR A 710 15.90 37.19 -10.20
CA TYR A 710 17.26 37.31 -9.65
C TYR A 710 17.33 36.54 -8.36
N TRP A 711 18.44 35.88 -8.11
CA TRP A 711 18.61 35.08 -6.90
C TRP A 711 20.04 35.11 -6.38
N ARG A 712 20.14 34.95 -5.03
CA ARG A 712 21.41 34.89 -4.31
C ARG A 712 21.26 34.02 -3.09
N VAL A 713 22.35 33.44 -2.60
CA VAL A 713 22.38 32.50 -1.49
C VAL A 713 23.44 32.93 -0.47
N LYS A 714 23.13 32.83 0.78
CA LYS A 714 24.08 32.84 1.88
C LYS A 714 24.00 31.57 2.69
N ALA A 715 25.13 31.09 3.19
CA ALA A 715 25.19 29.91 4.05
C ALA A 715 25.15 30.34 5.51
N ALA A 716 24.51 29.51 6.33
CA ALA A 716 24.49 29.68 7.77
C ALA A 716 25.11 28.47 8.46
N ASN A 717 25.91 28.74 9.49
CA ASN A 717 26.19 27.77 10.54
C ASN A 717 25.60 28.30 11.86
N GLU A 718 25.79 27.58 12.96
CA GLU A 718 25.29 27.99 14.26
C GLU A 718 25.86 29.35 14.74
N CYS A 719 26.92 29.83 14.11
CA CYS A 719 27.62 31.04 14.47
C CYS A 719 27.26 32.26 13.61
N GLY A 720 26.44 32.09 12.63
CA GLY A 720 25.95 33.20 11.80
C GLY A 720 25.95 32.88 10.30
N PHE A 721 25.63 33.91 9.54
CA PHE A 721 25.53 33.82 8.07
C PHE A 721 26.85 34.27 7.42
N SER A 722 27.13 33.70 6.26
CA SER A 722 28.10 34.25 5.31
C SER A 722 27.57 35.55 4.67
N ASP A 723 28.43 36.20 3.91
CA ASP A 723 27.99 37.13 2.88
C ASP A 723 27.12 36.40 1.83
N PHE A 724 26.32 37.15 1.07
CA PHE A 724 25.61 36.61 -0.06
C PHE A 724 26.58 36.23 -1.19
N SER A 725 26.18 35.22 -1.95
CA SER A 725 26.80 34.92 -3.27
C SER A 725 26.70 36.10 -4.24
N ALA A 726 27.40 36.04 -5.35
CA ALA A 726 27.04 36.82 -6.51
C ALA A 726 25.58 36.56 -6.91
N VAL A 727 24.96 37.60 -7.55
CA VAL A 727 23.59 37.49 -8.03
C VAL A 727 23.56 36.80 -9.39
N ASN A 728 22.79 35.75 -9.54
CA ASN A 728 22.43 35.17 -10.83
C ASN A 728 20.99 35.52 -11.20
N SER A 729 20.68 35.43 -12.47
CA SER A 729 19.33 35.62 -13.01
C SER A 729 18.93 34.48 -13.92
N PHE A 730 17.64 34.28 -14.05
CA PHE A 730 17.03 33.44 -15.07
C PHE A 730 15.69 34.01 -15.50
N THR A 731 15.27 33.69 -16.73
CA THR A 731 13.99 34.15 -17.27
C THR A 731 13.14 32.94 -17.65
N THR A 732 11.90 32.90 -17.20
CA THR A 732 10.95 31.89 -17.61
C THR A 732 10.34 32.23 -18.98
N ASN A 733 10.24 31.25 -19.88
CA ASN A 733 9.53 31.40 -21.15
C ASN A 733 8.02 31.55 -20.95
N CYS A 734 7.30 32.01 -21.99
CA CYS A 734 5.86 31.88 -22.03
C CYS A 734 5.46 30.40 -22.00
N SER A 735 4.46 30.06 -21.20
CA SER A 735 4.01 28.68 -21.06
C SER A 735 3.32 28.12 -22.30
N SER A 736 3.85 27.02 -22.83
CA SER A 736 3.17 26.16 -23.79
C SER A 736 2.43 24.98 -23.10
N ASN A 737 2.42 24.95 -21.78
CA ASN A 737 1.79 23.84 -21.03
C ASN A 737 0.30 24.11 -20.83
N LEU A 738 -0.41 24.27 -21.96
CA LEU A 738 -1.85 24.49 -22.01
C LEU A 738 -2.54 23.13 -22.19
N VAL A 739 -3.28 22.67 -21.20
CA VAL A 739 -4.13 21.49 -21.32
C VAL A 739 -5.47 21.95 -21.87
N VAL A 740 -5.74 21.62 -23.14
CA VAL A 740 -6.96 22.00 -23.86
C VAL A 740 -8.03 20.92 -23.68
N ALA A 741 -9.20 21.32 -23.22
CA ALA A 741 -10.41 20.50 -23.20
C ALA A 741 -11.43 21.05 -24.19
N VAL A 742 -12.00 20.15 -24.99
CA VAL A 742 -13.15 20.47 -25.86
C VAL A 742 -14.43 19.99 -25.19
N SER A 743 -15.48 20.78 -25.28
CA SER A 743 -16.80 20.47 -24.71
C SER A 743 -17.89 21.06 -25.59
N ASN A 744 -19.16 20.71 -25.29
CA ASN A 744 -20.32 21.22 -26.01
C ASN A 744 -20.18 21.14 -27.54
N VAL A 745 -19.54 20.08 -28.02
CA VAL A 745 -19.47 19.85 -29.46
C VAL A 745 -20.90 19.70 -30.03
N SER A 746 -21.19 20.50 -31.01
CA SER A 746 -22.49 20.52 -31.68
C SER A 746 -22.34 20.21 -33.17
N ILE A 747 -23.42 20.29 -33.92
CA ILE A 747 -23.39 20.14 -35.37
C ILE A 747 -22.72 21.32 -36.10
N SER A 748 -22.52 22.44 -35.41
CA SER A 748 -21.98 23.66 -36.02
C SER A 748 -20.92 24.36 -35.21
N GLY A 749 -20.49 23.79 -34.06
CA GLY A 749 -19.52 24.47 -33.21
C GLY A 749 -19.05 23.64 -32.03
N ALA A 750 -18.18 24.24 -31.23
CA ALA A 750 -17.63 23.65 -30.01
C ALA A 750 -17.21 24.74 -29.01
N ALA A 751 -17.10 24.36 -27.75
CA ALA A 751 -16.50 25.18 -26.70
C ALA A 751 -15.16 24.58 -26.24
N PHE A 752 -14.19 25.45 -26.05
CA PHE A 752 -12.85 25.11 -25.62
C PHE A 752 -12.56 25.77 -24.29
N THR A 753 -11.87 25.04 -23.42
CA THR A 753 -11.26 25.59 -22.20
C THR A 753 -9.82 25.10 -22.11
N TRP A 754 -8.96 25.87 -21.48
CA TRP A 754 -7.56 25.47 -21.26
C TRP A 754 -7.06 25.98 -19.94
N THR A 755 -5.96 25.39 -19.47
CA THR A 755 -5.30 25.83 -18.24
C THR A 755 -4.79 27.25 -18.39
N ASN A 756 -4.96 28.08 -17.35
CA ASN A 756 -4.43 29.46 -17.34
C ASN A 756 -3.09 29.47 -16.58
N PRO A 757 -1.93 29.51 -17.29
CA PRO A 757 -0.64 29.53 -16.63
C PRO A 757 -0.36 30.91 -15.99
N ASN A 758 0.34 30.90 -14.84
CA ASN A 758 0.79 32.10 -14.16
C ASN A 758 1.63 32.99 -15.10
N GLY A 759 1.27 34.27 -15.24
CA GLY A 759 1.97 35.22 -16.10
C GLY A 759 1.40 35.34 -17.52
N ALA A 760 0.39 34.57 -17.90
CA ALA A 760 -0.33 34.80 -19.15
C ALA A 760 -1.20 36.07 -19.04
N ILE A 761 -1.03 37.00 -19.99
CA ILE A 761 -1.81 38.24 -20.08
C ILE A 761 -2.98 38.11 -21.06
N SER A 762 -2.85 37.21 -22.04
CA SER A 762 -3.89 36.88 -23.02
C SER A 762 -3.56 35.57 -23.73
N PHE A 763 -4.47 35.12 -24.58
CA PHE A 763 -4.28 33.95 -25.44
C PHE A 763 -4.64 34.31 -26.87
N GLU A 764 -4.00 33.63 -27.81
CA GLU A 764 -4.40 33.67 -29.22
C GLU A 764 -4.90 32.29 -29.65
N VAL A 765 -6.06 32.28 -30.29
CA VAL A 765 -6.75 31.08 -30.73
C VAL A 765 -7.02 31.11 -32.24
N LEU A 766 -7.02 29.93 -32.86
CA LEU A 766 -7.35 29.73 -34.27
C LEU A 766 -8.09 28.40 -34.43
N VAL A 767 -9.18 28.38 -35.22
CA VAL A 767 -9.85 27.15 -35.62
C VAL A 767 -9.84 27.10 -37.14
N VAL A 768 -9.37 25.99 -37.68
CA VAL A 768 -9.29 25.75 -39.14
C VAL A 768 -9.66 24.29 -39.46
N PRO A 769 -10.04 23.98 -40.69
CA PRO A 769 -10.25 22.58 -41.09
C PRO A 769 -9.02 21.72 -40.78
N ALA A 770 -9.23 20.50 -40.29
CA ALA A 770 -8.16 19.62 -39.86
C ALA A 770 -7.14 19.34 -40.98
N GLY A 771 -5.85 19.44 -40.63
CA GLY A 771 -4.76 19.28 -41.56
C GLY A 771 -4.41 20.54 -42.39
N SER A 772 -5.11 21.66 -42.17
CA SER A 772 -4.80 22.94 -42.86
C SER A 772 -3.57 23.64 -42.28
N GLY A 773 -3.04 23.17 -41.16
CA GLY A 773 -1.94 23.79 -40.44
C GLY A 773 -2.33 25.05 -39.66
N SER A 774 -1.36 25.64 -38.96
CA SER A 774 -1.57 26.77 -38.04
C SER A 774 -1.52 28.15 -38.71
N THR A 775 -1.80 28.22 -40.02
CA THR A 775 -1.76 29.47 -40.78
C THR A 775 -3.16 30.08 -40.84
N GLY A 776 -3.29 31.33 -40.39
CA GLY A 776 -4.60 32.03 -40.35
C GLY A 776 -4.54 33.27 -39.44
N THR A 777 -5.68 33.94 -39.35
CA THR A 777 -5.82 35.11 -38.47
C THR A 777 -6.19 34.60 -37.08
N TYR A 778 -5.32 34.83 -36.10
CA TYR A 778 -5.57 34.48 -34.69
C TYR A 778 -6.54 35.48 -34.04
N THR A 779 -7.40 34.98 -33.24
CA THR A 779 -8.30 35.78 -32.37
C THR A 779 -7.66 35.90 -30.99
N THR A 780 -7.42 37.11 -30.50
CA THR A 780 -6.94 37.35 -29.13
C THR A 780 -8.12 37.26 -28.14
N VAL A 781 -7.94 36.47 -27.09
CA VAL A 781 -8.92 36.33 -25.99
C VAL A 781 -8.22 36.54 -24.64
N ASN A 782 -8.94 37.20 -23.70
CA ASN A 782 -8.41 37.46 -22.35
C ASN A 782 -8.89 36.43 -21.32
N SER A 783 -9.70 35.46 -21.76
CA SER A 783 -10.16 34.33 -20.95
C SER A 783 -9.49 33.05 -21.41
N ASN A 784 -9.42 32.07 -20.52
CA ASN A 784 -8.96 30.71 -20.87
C ASN A 784 -10.10 29.83 -21.44
N SER A 785 -10.99 30.44 -22.20
CA SER A 785 -12.10 29.78 -22.89
C SER A 785 -12.41 30.45 -24.21
N TYR A 786 -12.89 29.67 -25.18
CA TYR A 786 -13.34 30.14 -26.47
C TYR A 786 -14.49 29.27 -26.99
N THR A 787 -15.45 29.89 -27.66
CA THR A 787 -16.54 29.17 -28.31
C THR A 787 -16.61 29.58 -29.77
N ILE A 788 -16.84 28.64 -30.64
CA ILE A 788 -17.00 28.85 -32.07
C ILE A 788 -18.31 28.23 -32.53
N ASP A 789 -18.96 28.91 -33.46
CA ASP A 789 -20.16 28.47 -34.21
C ASP A 789 -19.97 28.71 -35.72
N GLY A 790 -20.86 28.14 -36.51
CA GLY A 790 -20.88 28.33 -37.96
C GLY A 790 -19.95 27.36 -38.71
N LEU A 791 -19.50 26.29 -38.07
CA LEU A 791 -18.74 25.22 -38.67
C LEU A 791 -19.66 24.27 -39.45
N ASN A 792 -19.13 23.58 -40.45
CA ASN A 792 -19.85 22.51 -41.13
C ASN A 792 -20.04 21.30 -40.20
N SER A 793 -21.17 20.61 -40.32
CA SER A 793 -21.41 19.34 -39.60
C SER A 793 -20.51 18.22 -40.14
N PHE A 794 -20.31 17.20 -39.29
CA PHE A 794 -19.51 16.00 -39.61
C PHE A 794 -18.16 16.33 -40.26
N SER A 795 -17.50 17.37 -39.75
CA SER A 795 -16.25 17.88 -40.28
C SER A 795 -15.21 18.02 -39.17
N SER A 796 -14.00 17.61 -39.45
CA SER A 796 -12.89 17.72 -38.47
C SER A 796 -12.20 19.06 -38.59
N TYR A 797 -11.85 19.61 -37.42
CA TYR A 797 -11.18 20.91 -37.26
C TYR A 797 -10.04 20.80 -36.28
N ASP A 798 -8.99 21.57 -36.54
CA ASP A 798 -7.88 21.81 -35.61
C ASP A 798 -8.08 23.14 -34.88
N PHE A 799 -8.07 23.06 -33.54
CA PHE A 799 -8.03 24.21 -32.65
C PHE A 799 -6.60 24.43 -32.21
N TYR A 800 -6.07 25.60 -32.42
CA TYR A 800 -4.75 26.04 -31.98
C TYR A 800 -4.90 27.12 -30.92
N VAL A 801 -4.09 27.03 -29.87
CA VAL A 801 -3.99 28.05 -28.83
C VAL A 801 -2.55 28.27 -28.39
N ARG A 802 -2.18 29.49 -28.08
CA ARG A 802 -0.91 29.89 -27.44
C ARG A 802 -1.13 30.99 -26.42
N SER A 803 -0.33 30.99 -25.36
CA SER A 803 -0.35 32.06 -24.36
C SER A 803 0.56 33.23 -24.77
N SER A 804 0.14 34.45 -24.40
CA SER A 804 1.00 35.65 -24.44
C SER A 804 1.36 36.07 -23.03
N CYS A 805 2.59 36.30 -22.71
CA CYS A 805 3.08 36.75 -21.41
C CYS A 805 3.77 38.11 -21.44
N ALA A 806 4.01 38.67 -22.62
CA ALA A 806 4.41 40.07 -22.86
C ALA A 806 3.97 40.46 -24.26
N ALA A 807 3.92 41.75 -24.55
CA ALA A 807 3.54 42.23 -25.87
C ALA A 807 4.45 41.64 -26.96
N GLY A 808 3.85 40.88 -27.88
CA GLY A 808 4.57 40.21 -28.97
C GLY A 808 5.35 38.96 -28.59
N THR A 809 5.23 38.48 -27.34
CA THR A 809 5.93 37.28 -26.87
C THR A 809 4.89 36.17 -26.61
N PHE A 810 5.03 35.08 -27.34
CA PHE A 810 4.07 33.97 -27.31
C PHE A 810 4.76 32.66 -26.97
N SER A 811 3.95 31.73 -26.39
CA SER A 811 4.35 30.33 -26.24
C SER A 811 4.34 29.61 -27.61
N ASN A 812 4.88 28.38 -27.62
CA ASN A 812 4.59 27.46 -28.71
C ASN A 812 3.07 27.18 -28.77
N LEU A 813 2.56 26.86 -29.95
CA LEU A 813 1.19 26.49 -30.17
C LEU A 813 0.89 25.12 -29.55
N VAL A 814 -0.27 25.02 -28.95
CA VAL A 814 -0.88 23.75 -28.54
C VAL A 814 -2.08 23.52 -29.45
N THR A 815 -2.26 22.30 -29.92
CA THR A 815 -3.34 21.92 -30.81
C THR A 815 -4.24 20.86 -30.21
N ASN A 816 -5.52 20.91 -30.58
CA ASN A 816 -6.49 19.87 -30.28
C ASN A 816 -7.41 19.69 -31.52
N THR A 817 -7.61 18.46 -31.96
CA THR A 817 -8.46 18.15 -33.09
C THR A 817 -9.81 17.68 -32.57
N PHE A 818 -10.90 18.16 -33.16
CA PHE A 818 -12.26 17.76 -32.83
C PHE A 818 -13.09 17.60 -34.11
N THR A 819 -14.18 16.85 -34.03
CA THR A 819 -15.10 16.66 -35.13
C THR A 819 -16.50 17.09 -34.70
N THR A 820 -17.14 17.94 -35.48
CA THR A 820 -18.53 18.36 -35.25
C THR A 820 -19.47 17.18 -35.34
N LEU A 821 -20.57 17.22 -34.59
CA LEU A 821 -21.58 16.16 -34.62
C LEU A 821 -22.24 16.05 -35.98
N ILE A 822 -22.75 14.87 -36.31
CA ILE A 822 -23.49 14.60 -37.53
C ILE A 822 -24.83 15.32 -37.46
N ASN A 823 -25.15 16.08 -38.51
CA ASN A 823 -26.50 16.50 -38.79
C ASN A 823 -27.11 15.50 -39.78
N HIS A 824 -27.69 14.45 -39.26
CA HIS A 824 -28.19 13.33 -40.09
C HIS A 824 -29.04 13.74 -41.28
N CYS A 825 -29.81 14.84 -41.18
CA CYS A 825 -30.63 15.33 -42.28
C CYS A 825 -29.86 16.15 -43.32
N VAL A 826 -28.69 16.74 -42.95
CA VAL A 826 -27.83 17.49 -43.86
C VAL A 826 -26.77 16.57 -44.45
N ASP A 827 -26.14 15.79 -43.58
CA ASP A 827 -25.04 14.91 -43.97
C ASP A 827 -25.54 13.63 -44.68
N GLY A 828 -26.81 13.30 -44.50
CA GLY A 828 -27.50 12.20 -45.20
C GLY A 828 -27.07 10.81 -44.71
N VAL A 829 -26.39 10.70 -43.53
CA VAL A 829 -25.81 9.45 -43.05
C VAL A 829 -26.25 9.11 -41.62
N PHE A 830 -26.35 7.82 -41.31
CA PHE A 830 -26.56 7.29 -39.98
C PHE A 830 -25.88 5.92 -39.86
N PHE A 831 -24.96 5.78 -38.96
CA PHE A 831 -24.21 4.55 -38.70
C PHE A 831 -23.95 4.38 -37.21
N ASP A 832 -23.46 3.18 -36.85
CA ASP A 832 -23.05 2.88 -35.47
C ASP A 832 -21.69 3.51 -35.09
N SER A 833 -21.15 3.16 -33.92
CA SER A 833 -19.88 3.71 -33.38
C SER A 833 -18.65 3.37 -34.20
N GLY A 834 -18.69 2.27 -34.97
CA GLY A 834 -17.63 1.86 -35.91
C GLY A 834 -17.60 2.69 -37.20
N GLY A 835 -18.63 3.51 -37.46
CA GLY A 835 -18.78 4.23 -38.70
C GLY A 835 -18.96 3.28 -39.92
N PRO A 836 -18.78 3.80 -41.14
CA PRO A 836 -19.06 2.99 -42.33
C PRO A 836 -18.01 1.89 -42.64
N THR A 837 -16.90 1.81 -41.87
CA THR A 837 -15.75 0.97 -42.26
C THR A 837 -15.20 0.07 -41.17
N ALA A 838 -15.56 0.25 -39.90
CA ALA A 838 -15.10 -0.55 -38.80
C ALA A 838 -16.26 -1.23 -38.06
N ASN A 839 -15.95 -2.21 -37.22
CA ASN A 839 -16.94 -2.82 -36.35
C ASN A 839 -17.32 -1.85 -35.21
N TYR A 840 -18.57 -1.89 -34.75
CA TYR A 840 -18.96 -1.19 -33.51
C TYR A 840 -18.22 -1.73 -32.31
N SER A 841 -18.19 -0.95 -31.21
CA SER A 841 -17.51 -1.36 -29.98
C SER A 841 -18.39 -2.25 -29.11
N ASN A 842 -17.77 -3.09 -28.27
CA ASN A 842 -18.45 -3.87 -27.24
C ASN A 842 -18.95 -2.99 -26.10
N SER A 843 -19.99 -3.42 -25.39
CA SER A 843 -20.56 -2.77 -24.20
C SER A 843 -21.12 -1.36 -24.45
N GLU A 844 -21.76 -1.16 -25.58
CA GLU A 844 -22.37 0.13 -25.90
C GLU A 844 -23.86 0.14 -25.59
N TYR A 845 -24.32 1.28 -25.09
CA TYR A 845 -25.72 1.60 -24.91
C TYR A 845 -25.96 3.09 -25.16
N TYR A 846 -26.46 3.44 -26.32
CA TYR A 846 -26.75 4.85 -26.64
C TYR A 846 -28.04 5.03 -27.40
N THR A 847 -28.57 6.27 -27.35
CA THR A 847 -29.80 6.68 -27.98
C THR A 847 -29.51 7.83 -28.94
N THR A 848 -29.91 7.67 -30.21
CA THR A 848 -29.86 8.72 -31.24
C THR A 848 -31.25 9.08 -31.68
N THR A 849 -31.61 10.36 -31.59
CA THR A 849 -32.89 10.88 -32.16
C THR A 849 -32.56 11.74 -33.36
N ILE A 850 -33.02 11.30 -34.53
CA ILE A 850 -32.88 12.06 -35.78
C ILE A 850 -34.07 13.02 -35.87
N ASN A 851 -33.76 14.30 -35.99
CA ASN A 851 -34.74 15.39 -36.04
C ASN A 851 -34.78 15.93 -37.45
N PRO A 852 -35.98 16.14 -38.04
CA PRO A 852 -36.09 16.83 -39.31
C PRO A 852 -35.66 18.30 -39.17
N ILE A 853 -35.16 18.89 -40.26
CA ILE A 853 -34.69 20.29 -40.29
C ILE A 853 -35.85 21.28 -40.17
N ASN A 854 -36.92 21.01 -40.89
CA ASN A 854 -38.10 21.91 -40.91
C ASN A 854 -39.28 21.22 -40.24
N ALA A 855 -40.15 22.04 -39.62
CA ALA A 855 -41.40 21.54 -39.07
C ALA A 855 -42.30 21.00 -40.16
N GLY A 856 -42.74 19.75 -40.00
CA GLY A 856 -43.57 19.03 -40.97
C GLY A 856 -42.83 18.12 -41.91
N ASP A 857 -41.47 18.18 -41.98
CA ASP A 857 -40.66 17.16 -42.64
C ASP A 857 -40.65 15.86 -41.84
N GLN A 858 -40.45 14.74 -42.55
CA GLN A 858 -40.34 13.40 -41.95
C GLN A 858 -38.99 12.80 -42.20
N VAL A 859 -38.43 12.19 -41.17
CA VAL A 859 -37.17 11.42 -41.25
C VAL A 859 -37.47 10.07 -41.87
N SER A 860 -36.71 9.74 -42.90
CA SER A 860 -36.67 8.41 -43.51
C SER A 860 -35.23 7.89 -43.49
N VAL A 861 -35.02 6.72 -42.90
CA VAL A 861 -33.71 6.06 -42.77
C VAL A 861 -33.74 4.76 -43.57
N THR A 862 -32.84 4.62 -44.55
CA THR A 862 -32.68 3.43 -45.37
C THR A 862 -31.36 2.76 -45.02
N PHE A 863 -31.41 1.59 -44.44
CA PHE A 863 -30.22 0.81 -44.06
C PHE A 863 -29.62 0.16 -45.31
N THR A 864 -28.41 0.57 -45.64
CA THR A 864 -27.62 0.08 -46.79
C THR A 864 -26.80 -1.15 -46.44
N SER A 865 -26.36 -1.25 -45.22
CA SER A 865 -25.78 -2.46 -44.62
C SER A 865 -26.32 -2.66 -43.19
N PHE A 866 -26.39 -3.92 -42.75
CA PHE A 866 -26.82 -4.25 -41.41
C PHE A 866 -26.30 -5.63 -41.02
N ASN A 867 -25.43 -5.68 -40.03
CA ASN A 867 -24.85 -6.93 -39.50
C ASN A 867 -24.42 -6.75 -38.05
N LEU A 868 -25.26 -7.14 -37.11
CA LEU A 868 -25.02 -7.15 -35.68
C LEU A 868 -24.77 -8.58 -35.18
N GLU A 869 -24.25 -8.76 -33.96
CA GLU A 869 -24.22 -10.10 -33.36
C GLU A 869 -25.63 -10.66 -33.22
N ASN A 870 -25.81 -11.86 -33.73
CA ASN A 870 -27.14 -12.44 -33.88
C ASN A 870 -27.78 -12.82 -32.54
N GLY A 871 -28.93 -12.25 -32.23
CA GLY A 871 -29.74 -12.57 -31.05
C GLY A 871 -29.30 -11.87 -29.77
N ILE A 872 -28.17 -11.14 -29.76
CA ILE A 872 -27.59 -10.47 -28.58
C ILE A 872 -27.57 -8.97 -28.80
N ASP A 873 -26.79 -8.48 -29.77
CA ASP A 873 -26.70 -7.05 -30.08
C ASP A 873 -27.90 -6.61 -30.91
N ARG A 874 -28.39 -5.41 -30.71
CA ARG A 874 -29.63 -4.98 -31.28
C ARG A 874 -29.76 -3.49 -31.53
N LEU A 875 -30.53 -3.16 -32.59
CA LEU A 875 -30.99 -1.81 -32.87
C LEU A 875 -32.50 -1.74 -32.67
N THR A 876 -32.97 -0.98 -31.70
CA THR A 876 -34.38 -0.73 -31.44
C THR A 876 -34.78 0.62 -32.02
N ILE A 877 -35.91 0.68 -32.73
CA ILE A 877 -36.35 1.88 -33.46
C ILE A 877 -37.72 2.33 -32.93
N TYR A 878 -37.80 3.58 -32.51
CA TYR A 878 -39.05 4.20 -32.04
C TYR A 878 -39.55 5.23 -33.02
N ASN A 879 -40.84 5.20 -33.27
CA ASN A 879 -41.53 6.14 -34.15
C ASN A 879 -41.93 7.38 -33.39
N GLY A 880 -40.99 8.32 -33.23
CA GLY A 880 -41.21 9.56 -32.52
C GLY A 880 -39.99 10.08 -31.81
N PRO A 881 -40.18 11.12 -30.95
CA PRO A 881 -39.08 11.92 -30.37
C PRO A 881 -38.31 11.28 -29.21
N SER A 882 -38.71 10.09 -28.74
CA SER A 882 -38.08 9.49 -27.57
C SER A 882 -38.31 7.98 -27.49
N THR A 883 -37.68 7.33 -26.55
CA THR A 883 -37.85 5.91 -26.23
C THR A 883 -39.19 5.57 -25.58
N THR A 884 -40.02 6.58 -25.27
CA THR A 884 -41.40 6.40 -24.84
C THR A 884 -42.39 6.41 -26.02
N SER A 885 -41.91 6.72 -27.21
CA SER A 885 -42.71 6.63 -28.44
C SER A 885 -43.00 5.18 -28.82
N PRO A 886 -44.03 4.89 -29.60
CA PRO A 886 -44.27 3.53 -30.10
C PRO A 886 -43.04 2.99 -30.83
N PHE A 887 -42.56 1.80 -30.51
CA PHE A 887 -41.44 1.19 -31.23
C PHE A 887 -41.88 0.31 -32.39
N ILE A 888 -40.95 0.12 -33.32
CA ILE A 888 -41.28 -0.50 -34.66
C ILE A 888 -41.20 -2.02 -34.56
N VAL A 889 -40.40 -2.58 -33.70
CA VAL A 889 -40.33 -4.01 -33.38
C VAL A 889 -40.43 -4.22 -31.89
N GLU A 890 -41.32 -5.09 -31.44
CA GLU A 890 -41.45 -5.45 -30.04
C GLU A 890 -40.28 -6.31 -29.56
N GLN A 891 -39.98 -6.20 -28.33
CA GLN A 891 -39.19 -7.02 -27.42
C GLN A 891 -37.67 -7.08 -27.65
N TYR A 892 -37.15 -7.32 -28.87
CA TYR A 892 -35.71 -7.57 -29.04
C TYR A 892 -35.02 -6.67 -30.08
N GLY A 893 -35.72 -5.78 -30.77
CA GLY A 893 -35.13 -4.97 -31.84
C GLY A 893 -34.62 -5.76 -33.04
N PHE A 894 -33.87 -5.10 -33.92
CA PHE A 894 -33.22 -5.74 -35.07
C PHE A 894 -31.86 -6.28 -34.68
N THR A 895 -31.52 -7.50 -35.10
CA THR A 895 -30.29 -8.21 -34.71
C THR A 895 -29.78 -9.07 -35.88
N GLY A 896 -28.52 -9.52 -35.84
CA GLY A 896 -27.91 -10.30 -36.92
C GLY A 896 -27.90 -9.52 -38.23
N THR A 897 -28.23 -10.18 -39.34
CA THR A 897 -28.34 -9.57 -40.67
C THR A 897 -29.77 -9.18 -41.04
N ASN A 898 -30.69 -9.19 -40.07
CA ASN A 898 -32.10 -8.84 -40.29
C ASN A 898 -32.25 -7.30 -40.30
N SER A 899 -32.06 -6.71 -41.51
CA SER A 899 -32.07 -5.25 -41.68
C SER A 899 -33.46 -4.65 -41.48
N PRO A 900 -33.59 -3.48 -40.83
CA PRO A 900 -34.83 -2.70 -40.83
C PRO A 900 -35.33 -2.27 -42.24
N GLY A 901 -34.46 -2.30 -43.25
CA GLY A 901 -34.73 -1.76 -44.58
C GLY A 901 -34.93 -0.25 -44.56
N THR A 902 -36.03 0.24 -45.12
CA THR A 902 -36.40 1.67 -45.04
C THR A 902 -37.44 1.89 -43.96
N VAL A 903 -37.10 2.75 -43.01
CA VAL A 903 -37.99 3.17 -41.93
C VAL A 903 -38.29 4.66 -42.06
N THR A 904 -39.57 5.02 -42.19
CA THR A 904 -40.00 6.41 -42.26
C THR A 904 -40.87 6.75 -41.07
N SER A 905 -40.62 7.92 -40.46
CA SER A 905 -41.42 8.42 -39.33
C SER A 905 -42.86 8.68 -39.81
N THR A 906 -43.81 8.24 -39.01
CA THR A 906 -45.25 8.59 -39.14
C THR A 906 -45.74 9.37 -37.95
N ASP A 907 -44.85 9.70 -36.99
CA ASP A 907 -45.13 10.54 -35.83
C ASP A 907 -45.33 12.00 -36.25
N ALA A 908 -46.19 12.72 -35.57
CA ALA A 908 -46.43 14.13 -35.84
C ALA A 908 -45.18 15.03 -35.69
N SER A 909 -44.20 14.65 -34.94
CA SER A 909 -42.91 15.36 -34.81
C SER A 909 -41.98 15.13 -36.01
N GLY A 910 -42.27 14.17 -36.88
CA GLY A 910 -41.40 13.74 -37.99
C GLY A 910 -40.11 13.02 -37.56
N LYS A 911 -39.92 12.72 -36.30
CA LYS A 911 -38.67 12.20 -35.72
C LYS A 911 -38.66 10.67 -35.65
N LEU A 912 -37.48 10.10 -35.71
CA LEU A 912 -37.19 8.69 -35.34
C LEU A 912 -36.14 8.63 -34.24
N THR A 913 -36.37 7.76 -33.26
CA THR A 913 -35.40 7.51 -32.19
C THR A 913 -34.87 6.07 -32.28
N PHE A 914 -33.59 5.93 -32.24
CA PHE A 914 -32.84 4.67 -32.32
C PHE A 914 -32.11 4.40 -31.02
N VAL A 915 -32.20 3.17 -30.53
CA VAL A 915 -31.41 2.70 -29.36
C VAL A 915 -30.55 1.54 -29.83
N PHE A 916 -29.26 1.72 -29.74
CA PHE A 916 -28.27 0.67 -30.01
C PHE A 916 -27.80 0.06 -28.73
N TYR A 917 -27.64 -1.26 -28.70
CA TYR A 917 -27.11 -2.04 -27.61
C TYR A 917 -26.14 -3.08 -28.12
N SER A 918 -24.95 -3.17 -27.54
CA SER A 918 -24.01 -4.28 -27.68
C SER A 918 -23.57 -4.80 -26.31
N ASP A 919 -23.33 -6.11 -26.24
CA ASP A 919 -22.79 -6.72 -25.01
C ASP A 919 -21.26 -6.61 -24.93
N GLY A 920 -20.63 -7.36 -24.02
CA GLY A 920 -19.18 -7.30 -23.75
C GLY A 920 -18.30 -8.09 -24.71
N ALA A 921 -18.87 -8.74 -25.78
CA ALA A 921 -18.12 -9.64 -26.64
C ALA A 921 -18.66 -9.62 -28.10
N ASN A 922 -17.84 -10.08 -29.04
CA ASN A 922 -18.23 -10.42 -30.43
C ASN A 922 -18.87 -9.29 -31.25
N ASN A 923 -18.22 -8.16 -31.39
CA ASN A 923 -18.69 -7.09 -32.29
C ASN A 923 -18.69 -7.53 -33.77
N ALA A 924 -19.55 -6.89 -34.57
CA ALA A 924 -19.73 -7.15 -35.98
C ALA A 924 -19.62 -5.83 -36.79
N PRO A 925 -19.67 -5.88 -38.12
CA PRO A 925 -19.58 -4.68 -38.99
C PRO A 925 -20.63 -3.59 -38.77
N GLY A 926 -21.70 -3.87 -38.01
CA GLY A 926 -22.66 -2.85 -37.61
C GLY A 926 -23.70 -2.51 -38.71
N PHE A 927 -24.08 -1.25 -38.72
CA PHE A 927 -25.03 -0.74 -39.71
C PHE A 927 -24.57 0.57 -40.30
N ASP A 928 -24.91 0.72 -41.63
CA ASP A 928 -24.77 1.98 -42.35
C ASP A 928 -26.10 2.29 -43.02
N ALA A 929 -26.54 3.53 -42.96
CA ALA A 929 -27.83 3.95 -43.47
C ALA A 929 -27.78 5.36 -44.07
N THR A 930 -28.57 5.57 -45.13
CA THR A 930 -28.82 6.91 -45.66
C THR A 930 -30.05 7.53 -45.01
N VAL A 931 -29.95 8.83 -44.71
CA VAL A 931 -31.05 9.60 -44.12
C VAL A 931 -31.57 10.64 -45.09
N THR A 932 -32.87 10.73 -45.20
CA THR A 932 -33.54 11.80 -45.95
C THR A 932 -34.60 12.43 -45.08
N CYS A 933 -34.71 13.77 -45.14
CA CYS A 933 -35.65 14.55 -44.35
C CYS A 933 -36.37 15.48 -45.33
N ALA A 934 -37.59 15.16 -45.68
CA ALA A 934 -38.33 15.90 -46.67
C ALA A 934 -39.81 16.01 -46.31
N ASN A 935 -40.39 17.13 -46.71
CA ASN A 935 -41.82 17.29 -46.64
C ASN A 935 -42.47 16.50 -47.78
N LEU A 936 -43.19 15.45 -47.44
CA LEU A 936 -43.94 14.64 -48.38
C LEU A 936 -45.27 15.28 -48.81
N ALA A 937 -45.47 16.60 -48.54
CA ALA A 937 -46.69 17.31 -48.96
C ALA A 937 -46.69 17.70 -50.44
N ASN A 938 -47.07 16.75 -51.32
CA ASN A 938 -47.63 17.08 -52.56
C ASN A 938 -48.96 16.31 -52.72
N ASN A 939 -50.15 17.03 -52.64
CA ASN A 939 -51.53 16.60 -52.79
C ASN A 939 -51.98 15.40 -51.95
N GLN A 940 -52.73 15.71 -50.84
CA GLN A 940 -53.71 14.78 -50.26
C GLN A 940 -53.30 13.31 -50.21
N VAL A 941 -52.13 13.03 -49.62
CA VAL A 941 -51.91 11.70 -49.07
C VAL A 941 -52.30 11.80 -47.59
N THR A 942 -53.41 11.19 -47.24
CA THR A 942 -53.71 10.86 -45.87
C THR A 942 -52.45 10.30 -45.25
N LYS A 943 -51.94 10.88 -44.05
CA LYS A 943 -50.81 10.34 -43.27
C LYS A 943 -50.92 8.84 -43.25
N SER A 944 -49.83 8.15 -43.63
CA SER A 944 -49.75 6.69 -43.50
C SER A 944 -50.12 6.32 -42.08
N LYS A 945 -51.20 5.55 -41.94
CA LYS A 945 -51.68 5.10 -40.63
C LYS A 945 -50.96 3.87 -40.11
N PHE A 946 -49.88 3.48 -40.79
CA PHE A 946 -49.05 2.33 -40.46
C PHE A 946 -47.62 2.54 -40.92
N ILE A 947 -46.69 1.81 -40.29
CA ILE A 947 -45.29 1.65 -40.67
C ILE A 947 -45.09 0.23 -41.21
N TYR A 948 -44.05 0.03 -42.01
CA TYR A 948 -43.74 -1.27 -42.60
C TYR A 948 -42.22 -1.42 -42.76
N TYR A 949 -41.71 -2.64 -42.52
CA TYR A 949 -40.30 -2.97 -42.60
C TYR A 949 -40.11 -4.50 -42.65
N PRO A 950 -38.95 -4.98 -43.12
CA PRO A 950 -37.94 -4.26 -43.86
C PRO A 950 -38.37 -3.94 -45.30
N ASN A 951 -37.80 -2.92 -45.91
CA ASN A 951 -37.91 -2.66 -47.34
C ASN A 951 -36.54 -2.22 -47.86
N PRO A 952 -35.82 -3.05 -48.61
CA PRO A 952 -36.30 -4.28 -49.28
C PRO A 952 -36.67 -5.42 -48.30
N ALA A 953 -37.75 -6.12 -48.65
CA ALA A 953 -38.22 -7.30 -47.93
C ALA A 953 -37.35 -8.53 -48.26
N GLN A 954 -37.10 -9.36 -47.23
CA GLN A 954 -36.46 -10.68 -47.39
C GLN A 954 -37.50 -11.80 -47.23
N ALA A 955 -37.43 -12.65 -46.20
CA ALA A 955 -38.39 -13.73 -45.95
C ALA A 955 -39.73 -13.20 -45.41
N GLU A 956 -39.68 -12.14 -44.61
CA GLU A 956 -40.86 -11.58 -43.96
C GLU A 956 -40.91 -10.05 -44.10
N LEU A 957 -42.13 -9.51 -44.10
CA LEU A 957 -42.42 -8.08 -44.11
C LEU A 957 -43.43 -7.78 -42.99
N TYR A 958 -43.08 -6.86 -42.12
CA TYR A 958 -43.88 -6.47 -40.99
C TYR A 958 -44.66 -5.17 -41.26
N PHE A 959 -45.89 -5.13 -40.76
CA PHE A 959 -46.74 -3.94 -40.75
C PHE A 959 -47.20 -3.65 -39.32
N ASP A 960 -47.14 -2.40 -38.87
CA ASP A 960 -47.65 -1.96 -37.57
C ASP A 960 -48.50 -0.69 -37.79
N ALA A 961 -49.80 -0.76 -37.47
CA ALA A 961 -50.78 0.26 -37.78
C ALA A 961 -51.42 0.85 -36.50
N VAL A 962 -51.85 2.09 -36.56
CA VAL A 962 -52.53 2.79 -35.46
C VAL A 962 -53.90 2.16 -35.19
N GLU A 963 -54.54 1.55 -36.19
CA GLU A 963 -55.85 0.85 -36.11
C GLU A 963 -55.74 -0.57 -36.73
N PRO A 964 -56.64 -1.48 -36.39
CA PRO A 964 -56.60 -2.84 -36.93
C PRO A 964 -56.59 -2.89 -38.50
N ILE A 965 -55.60 -3.61 -39.04
CA ILE A 965 -55.50 -3.91 -40.46
C ILE A 965 -56.49 -5.02 -40.76
N GLN A 966 -57.30 -4.81 -41.74
CA GLN A 966 -58.31 -5.78 -42.19
C GLN A 966 -57.69 -6.78 -43.16
N THR A 967 -57.04 -6.26 -44.18
CA THR A 967 -56.48 -7.07 -45.25
C THR A 967 -55.21 -6.45 -45.80
N ILE A 968 -54.19 -7.28 -46.06
CA ILE A 968 -53.00 -6.90 -46.84
C ILE A 968 -53.01 -7.72 -48.14
N SER A 969 -52.89 -7.01 -49.27
CA SER A 969 -52.83 -7.64 -50.62
C SER A 969 -51.61 -7.14 -51.36
N ALA A 970 -50.77 -8.00 -51.87
CA ALA A 970 -49.58 -7.66 -52.63
C ALA A 970 -49.81 -7.95 -54.13
N TYR A 971 -49.42 -7.01 -54.99
CA TYR A 971 -49.56 -7.08 -56.42
C TYR A 971 -48.21 -6.88 -57.13
N THR A 972 -47.98 -7.57 -58.22
CA THR A 972 -46.86 -7.20 -59.10
C THR A 972 -47.11 -5.81 -59.70
N LEU A 973 -46.09 -5.19 -60.30
CA LEU A 973 -46.27 -3.89 -61.03
C LEU A 973 -47.22 -3.97 -62.19
N LEU A 974 -47.55 -5.15 -62.72
CA LEU A 974 -48.54 -5.43 -63.77
C LEU A 974 -49.96 -5.64 -63.23
N GLY A 975 -50.16 -5.49 -61.88
CA GLY A 975 -51.49 -5.61 -61.28
C GLY A 975 -51.92 -7.02 -60.88
N GLN A 976 -51.09 -8.05 -61.06
CA GLN A 976 -51.41 -9.43 -60.67
C GLN A 976 -51.31 -9.57 -59.13
N LEU A 977 -52.34 -10.07 -58.46
CA LEU A 977 -52.37 -10.40 -57.06
C LEU A 977 -51.49 -11.61 -56.81
N VAL A 978 -50.50 -11.46 -55.83
CA VAL A 978 -49.54 -12.53 -55.51
C VAL A 978 -49.63 -12.95 -54.04
N ILE A 979 -50.05 -12.07 -53.13
CA ILE A 979 -50.33 -12.38 -51.70
C ILE A 979 -51.63 -11.69 -51.30
N GLN A 980 -52.52 -12.39 -50.57
CA GLN A 980 -53.62 -11.80 -49.85
C GLN A 980 -53.77 -12.46 -48.49
N GLN A 981 -53.77 -11.64 -47.40
CA GLN A 981 -53.92 -12.07 -46.05
C GLN A 981 -54.92 -11.19 -45.28
N ASN A 982 -55.90 -11.83 -44.63
CA ASN A 982 -56.78 -11.17 -43.70
C ASN A 982 -56.09 -11.14 -42.35
N VAL A 983 -56.02 -9.96 -41.72
CA VAL A 983 -55.20 -9.72 -40.48
C VAL A 983 -56.10 -9.55 -39.26
N ASN A 984 -56.99 -8.57 -39.25
CA ASN A 984 -57.85 -8.20 -38.08
C ASN A 984 -57.09 -7.85 -36.80
N ASP A 985 -55.89 -7.37 -36.95
CA ASP A 985 -55.01 -6.91 -35.87
C ASP A 985 -54.26 -5.64 -36.30
N ARG A 986 -53.70 -4.93 -35.35
CA ARG A 986 -52.87 -3.73 -35.60
C ARG A 986 -51.50 -4.11 -36.21
N LYS A 987 -51.04 -5.35 -35.98
CA LYS A 987 -49.75 -5.86 -36.45
C LYS A 987 -49.96 -7.02 -37.40
N ALA A 988 -49.16 -7.09 -38.45
CA ALA A 988 -49.16 -8.17 -39.39
C ALA A 988 -47.74 -8.54 -39.81
N THR A 989 -47.50 -9.82 -39.96
CA THR A 989 -46.30 -10.36 -40.60
C THR A 989 -46.72 -11.05 -41.89
N ILE A 990 -46.15 -10.63 -43.00
CA ILE A 990 -46.39 -11.20 -44.32
C ILE A 990 -45.16 -12.01 -44.72
N ASN A 991 -45.34 -13.30 -44.93
CA ASN A 991 -44.28 -14.12 -45.51
C ASN A 991 -44.12 -13.73 -46.99
N THR A 992 -42.95 -13.27 -47.37
CA THR A 992 -42.58 -12.86 -48.72
C THR A 992 -41.60 -13.83 -49.40
N GLU A 993 -41.28 -14.97 -48.79
CA GLU A 993 -40.25 -15.92 -49.19
C GLU A 993 -40.55 -16.48 -50.61
N ALA A 994 -41.83 -16.67 -50.93
CA ALA A 994 -42.29 -17.16 -52.27
C ALA A 994 -42.26 -16.09 -53.34
N LEU A 995 -42.05 -14.81 -53.05
CA LEU A 995 -41.94 -13.74 -54.03
C LEU A 995 -40.56 -13.75 -54.68
N VAL A 996 -40.48 -13.66 -55.96
CA VAL A 996 -39.22 -13.45 -56.69
C VAL A 996 -38.65 -12.05 -56.42
N PRO A 997 -37.32 -11.83 -56.45
CA PRO A 997 -36.78 -10.49 -56.37
C PRO A 997 -37.40 -9.51 -57.32
N GLY A 998 -37.81 -8.33 -56.80
CA GLY A 998 -38.51 -7.33 -57.61
C GLY A 998 -39.31 -6.34 -56.75
N THR A 999 -40.05 -5.47 -57.45
CA THR A 999 -40.94 -4.45 -56.84
C THR A 999 -42.37 -4.90 -56.81
N TYR A 1000 -43.03 -4.78 -55.68
CA TYR A 1000 -44.40 -5.11 -55.39
C TYR A 1000 -45.20 -3.92 -54.85
N LEU A 1001 -46.49 -3.86 -55.11
CA LEU A 1001 -47.39 -2.90 -54.48
C LEU A 1001 -48.21 -3.61 -53.41
N PHE A 1002 -48.00 -3.24 -52.14
CA PHE A 1002 -48.78 -3.76 -51.03
C PHE A 1002 -49.91 -2.81 -50.69
N LYS A 1003 -51.16 -3.28 -50.87
CA LYS A 1003 -52.39 -2.58 -50.54
C LYS A 1003 -52.82 -3.02 -49.14
N VAL A 1004 -52.72 -2.07 -48.13
CA VAL A 1004 -53.13 -2.28 -46.78
C VAL A 1004 -54.45 -1.62 -46.52
N GLN A 1005 -55.40 -2.38 -46.04
CA GLN A 1005 -56.75 -1.92 -45.75
C GLN A 1005 -57.01 -1.98 -44.27
N THR A 1006 -57.35 -0.82 -43.67
CA THR A 1006 -57.81 -0.68 -42.29
C THR A 1006 -59.31 -0.34 -42.29
N ASN A 1007 -59.87 -0.20 -41.07
CA ASN A 1007 -61.31 0.17 -40.94
C ASN A 1007 -61.61 1.55 -41.52
N SER A 1008 -60.68 2.48 -41.54
CA SER A 1008 -60.91 3.88 -41.93
C SER A 1008 -60.30 4.25 -43.29
N ALA A 1009 -59.39 3.46 -43.86
CA ALA A 1009 -58.65 3.81 -45.08
C ALA A 1009 -58.06 2.57 -45.79
N THR A 1010 -57.78 2.76 -47.05
CA THR A 1010 -56.96 1.85 -47.85
C THR A 1010 -55.78 2.61 -48.42
N GLN A 1011 -54.59 2.07 -48.21
CA GLN A 1011 -53.30 2.69 -48.61
C GLN A 1011 -52.45 1.65 -49.35
N THR A 1012 -51.76 2.11 -50.38
CA THR A 1012 -50.86 1.26 -51.17
C THR A 1012 -49.43 1.74 -50.97
N VAL A 1013 -48.52 0.82 -50.62
CA VAL A 1013 -47.07 1.09 -50.42
C VAL A 1013 -46.29 0.24 -51.44
N LYS A 1014 -45.17 0.80 -51.87
CA LYS A 1014 -44.19 0.12 -52.72
C LYS A 1014 -43.19 -0.61 -51.92
N ILE A 1015 -43.01 -1.89 -52.09
CA ILE A 1015 -42.05 -2.75 -51.40
C ILE A 1015 -41.13 -3.36 -52.44
N ASN A 1016 -39.85 -3.29 -52.20
CA ASN A 1016 -38.83 -4.03 -52.92
C ASN A 1016 -38.58 -5.38 -52.23
N LYS A 1017 -38.49 -6.45 -52.99
CA LYS A 1017 -38.12 -7.78 -52.53
C LYS A 1017 -36.73 -8.09 -53.09
N ASN A 1018 -35.80 -8.43 -52.19
CA ASN A 1018 -34.46 -8.91 -52.54
C ASN A 1018 -34.43 -10.38 -52.83
#